data_8fb5251c02c2e14b6eca2c896bdb9ecb
#
_entry.id   8fb5251c02c2e14b6eca2c896bdb9ecb
#
_cell.length_a   1.000
_cell.length_b   1.000
_cell.length_c   1.000
_cell.angle_alpha   90.00
_cell.angle_beta   90.00
_cell.angle_gamma   90.00
#
_symmetry.space_group_name_H-M   'P 1'
#
loop_
_entity.id
_entity.type
_entity.pdbx_description
1 polymer ?
#
loop_
_entity_poly.entity_id
_entity_poly.type
_entity_poly.pdbx_seq_one_letter_code
_entity_poly.pdbx_strand_id
1 'polypeptide(L)'
;MDAVQEHKNNTENSTVTVENGATDTLKTNNMQVANGVSQQIYLNGPDQVVPAESYTTAIPGCHVKLRIAPRGLAAEPPISVPGLLSRTTARYPNATALATKKADGKWHKITYKQYQDRVRIIAKAFLKLGLDRYHSVSILGFNSEQWFIADLAAIHAGGYAAGIYTTNSADACFHCLESSRANICAVQDKKQLDKILSVKHKLPLLKAIVQWEGPVDTSIPGIYSWDQLLEIGAKEPDTQLNEILKSIAVNECCTLVYTSGTVGPPKAVMLSHDNLTWDAFGIGERCQNLQPTRDRLVSFLPLSHVAAQVVDIYTTLSNAVTVYFAQPDALKGSLVETLKEVRPTRFLGVPRVWEKMYEKIMAVGASSGPLKKQIALWAKEKGLQYHLSRINGYEGSSVGYKLAKSLVFSKIHESLGLDKCSTFVTAAAPLSPDIKKFFLSLDIPLVDAFGMSEAAGAHTLSIYPKFSLDSAGEILEGTETKFGGSMSPNGPGEIMMRGRHVFMGYLNDAEKTKGAIDDDGWLLSGDVGRVDSNNLLYITGRIKELLITAGGENVAPVLIEQAIQAELLHVGYAVLIGDRRKFLSVLLTLKTKVSPETGEPLDELESEARKWVASLGSSATKLSEIVNSKDPAVHKAIEAGITRANKHAISNAQKVQKFAILPSDFSVYTGELGPTLKIKRNVVYEKYKDIIEDFYKE
;
A
#
# COMPACT_ATOMS: atom_id res chain seq x y z
N MET A 1 41.91 25.25 -52.47
CA MET A 1 41.13 25.92 -53.51
C MET A 1 39.70 25.63 -53.19
N ASP A 2 39.18 26.53 -52.57
CA ASP A 2 38.03 27.45 -52.75
C ASP A 2 36.68 26.80 -52.40
N ALA A 3 35.78 27.33 -51.74
CA ALA A 3 35.57 28.61 -51.05
C ALA A 3 34.27 28.45 -50.21
N VAL A 4 34.28 29.11 -49.13
CA VAL A 4 33.19 29.40 -48.21
C VAL A 4 32.04 30.10 -48.92
N GLN A 5 30.79 29.74 -48.55
CA GLN A 5 29.71 30.72 -48.57
C GLN A 5 28.69 30.45 -47.45
N GLU A 6 28.58 31.43 -46.53
CA GLU A 6 27.54 31.58 -45.53
C GLU A 6 26.18 31.89 -46.19
N HIS A 7 25.13 31.25 -45.72
CA HIS A 7 23.78 31.76 -45.86
C HIS A 7 23.11 31.91 -44.48
N LYS A 8 23.02 33.14 -44.05
CA LYS A 8 22.09 33.62 -43.04
C LYS A 8 20.66 33.54 -43.62
N ASN A 9 19.79 32.82 -42.99
CA ASN A 9 18.36 32.97 -43.16
C ASN A 9 17.70 33.40 -41.84
N ASN A 10 17.26 34.65 -41.84
CA ASN A 10 16.27 35.19 -40.92
C ASN A 10 14.95 34.43 -41.09
N THR A 11 14.42 33.91 -40.00
CA THR A 11 12.99 33.55 -39.92
C THR A 11 12.38 34.38 -38.81
N GLU A 12 11.49 35.28 -39.24
CA GLU A 12 10.65 36.12 -38.40
C GLU A 12 9.71 35.25 -37.54
N ASN A 13 9.71 35.54 -36.24
CA ASN A 13 8.71 35.02 -35.30
C ASN A 13 7.42 35.82 -35.47
N SER A 14 6.39 35.22 -36.01
CA SER A 14 5.02 35.71 -35.90
C SER A 14 4.41 35.25 -34.58
N THR A 15 4.36 36.17 -33.62
CA THR A 15 3.60 36.04 -32.38
C THR A 15 2.14 36.26 -32.67
N VAL A 16 1.32 35.23 -32.45
CA VAL A 16 -0.14 35.34 -32.34
C VAL A 16 -0.45 35.67 -30.88
N THR A 17 -0.79 36.93 -30.61
CA THR A 17 -1.35 37.36 -29.34
C THR A 17 -2.82 37.01 -29.27
N VAL A 18 -3.18 36.09 -28.32
CA VAL A 18 -4.55 35.94 -27.87
C VAL A 18 -4.64 36.73 -26.54
N GLU A 19 -5.30 37.85 -26.59
CA GLU A 19 -5.70 38.62 -25.39
C GLU A 19 -6.80 37.83 -24.66
N ASN A 20 -6.49 37.38 -23.44
CA ASN A 20 -7.50 37.11 -22.42
C ASN A 20 -7.02 37.71 -21.10
N GLY A 21 -7.78 38.73 -20.68
CA GLY A 21 -7.49 39.51 -19.49
C GLY A 21 -7.60 38.68 -18.18
N ALA A 22 -6.57 38.81 -17.44
CA ALA A 22 -6.32 38.79 -16.01
C ALA A 22 -4.90 38.27 -15.77
N THR A 23 -3.90 39.06 -16.04
CA THR A 23 -2.52 38.78 -15.64
C THR A 23 -2.30 39.34 -14.24
N ASP A 24 -2.49 38.54 -13.22
CA ASP A 24 -1.80 38.72 -11.94
C ASP A 24 -0.32 38.38 -12.17
N THR A 25 0.51 39.39 -12.22
CA THR A 25 1.96 39.26 -12.39
C THR A 25 2.57 38.64 -11.16
N LEU A 26 2.88 37.34 -11.24
CA LEU A 26 3.71 36.62 -10.27
C LEU A 26 5.11 37.28 -10.24
N LYS A 27 5.45 37.93 -9.13
CA LYS A 27 6.82 38.39 -8.88
C LYS A 27 7.70 37.19 -8.56
N THR A 28 8.54 36.81 -9.50
CA THR A 28 9.60 35.80 -9.28
C THR A 28 10.83 36.50 -8.73
N ASN A 29 11.25 36.18 -7.51
CA ASN A 29 12.56 36.55 -7.00
C ASN A 29 13.54 35.40 -7.29
N ASN A 30 14.55 35.66 -8.10
CA ASN A 30 15.68 34.75 -8.30
C ASN A 30 16.61 34.83 -7.08
N MET A 31 16.64 33.78 -6.27
CA MET A 31 17.71 33.59 -5.29
C MET A 31 18.81 32.72 -5.91
N GLN A 32 20.02 33.26 -6.02
CA GLN A 32 21.21 32.48 -6.37
C GLN A 32 21.58 31.58 -5.18
N VAL A 33 21.43 30.28 -5.33
CA VAL A 33 21.96 29.31 -4.39
C VAL A 33 23.39 28.96 -4.82
N ALA A 34 24.31 28.93 -3.88
CA ALA A 34 25.68 28.47 -4.10
C ALA A 34 25.70 27.06 -4.66
N ASN A 35 25.82 26.88 -5.94
CA ASN A 35 26.09 25.70 -6.75
C ASN A 35 25.37 25.74 -8.11
N GLY A 36 24.98 26.91 -8.62
CA GLY A 36 24.61 27.10 -10.04
C GLY A 36 23.22 26.57 -10.45
N VAL A 37 22.33 26.17 -9.52
CA VAL A 37 20.96 25.77 -9.81
C VAL A 37 20.00 26.86 -9.32
N SER A 38 19.40 27.59 -10.24
CA SER A 38 18.32 28.54 -9.90
C SER A 38 17.04 27.77 -9.60
N GLN A 39 16.69 27.61 -8.32
CA GLN A 39 15.35 27.19 -7.93
C GLN A 39 14.39 28.38 -8.12
N GLN A 40 13.41 28.24 -8.98
CA GLN A 40 12.27 29.16 -9.01
C GLN A 40 11.41 28.94 -7.77
N ILE A 41 11.46 29.87 -6.82
CA ILE A 41 10.62 29.83 -5.62
C ILE A 41 9.33 30.58 -5.95
N TYR A 42 8.21 29.90 -5.98
CA TYR A 42 6.89 30.49 -6.11
C TYR A 42 6.50 31.10 -4.75
N LEU A 43 6.42 32.40 -4.66
CA LEU A 43 6.17 33.10 -3.39
C LEU A 43 4.68 33.24 -3.02
N ASN A 44 3.77 32.87 -3.91
CA ASN A 44 2.32 32.98 -3.66
C ASN A 44 1.59 31.76 -4.23
N GLY A 45 0.84 31.05 -3.38
CA GLY A 45 -0.03 29.96 -3.78
C GLY A 45 0.41 28.62 -3.20
N PRO A 46 -0.38 27.56 -3.37
CA PRO A 46 -0.17 26.28 -2.69
C PRO A 46 1.08 25.53 -3.15
N ASP A 47 1.71 25.95 -4.24
CA ASP A 47 2.90 25.27 -4.79
C ASP A 47 4.22 25.98 -4.41
N GLN A 48 4.19 26.91 -3.46
CA GLN A 48 5.39 27.57 -2.97
C GLN A 48 6.29 26.63 -2.19
N VAL A 49 7.60 26.92 -2.20
CA VAL A 49 8.61 26.27 -1.36
C VAL A 49 9.08 27.26 -0.31
N VAL A 50 8.90 26.94 0.96
CA VAL A 50 9.43 27.77 2.05
C VAL A 50 10.87 27.34 2.33
N PRO A 51 11.83 28.27 2.44
CA PRO A 51 13.21 27.95 2.77
C PRO A 51 13.32 27.16 4.08
N ALA A 52 14.11 26.09 4.08
CA ALA A 52 14.39 25.26 5.24
C ALA A 52 15.83 24.74 5.18
N GLU A 53 16.44 24.56 6.33
CA GLU A 53 17.84 24.11 6.45
C GLU A 53 17.95 22.59 6.56
N SER A 54 16.99 21.95 7.25
CA SER A 54 17.00 20.52 7.53
C SER A 54 16.13 19.75 6.53
N TYR A 55 16.54 18.53 6.22
CA TYR A 55 15.76 17.55 5.47
C TYR A 55 14.70 16.83 6.33
N THR A 56 14.74 17.03 7.63
CA THR A 56 13.86 16.34 8.58
C THR A 56 13.32 17.29 9.65
N THR A 57 12.13 16.97 10.15
CA THR A 57 11.55 17.62 11.32
C THR A 57 10.59 16.66 12.04
N ALA A 58 10.48 16.81 13.37
CA ALA A 58 9.45 16.15 14.17
C ALA A 58 8.39 17.15 14.67
N ILE A 59 8.50 18.44 14.29
CA ILE A 59 7.70 19.53 14.83
C ILE A 59 6.56 19.86 13.87
N PRO A 60 5.30 19.90 14.36
CA PRO A 60 4.16 20.34 13.55
C PRO A 60 4.38 21.73 12.97
N GLY A 61 4.01 21.93 11.71
CA GLY A 61 4.08 23.23 11.04
C GLY A 61 5.49 23.67 10.58
N CYS A 62 6.53 22.87 10.85
CA CYS A 62 7.85 23.13 10.29
C CYS A 62 7.97 22.61 8.87
N HIS A 63 8.84 23.27 8.10
CA HIS A 63 9.16 22.94 6.72
C HIS A 63 10.47 22.14 6.64
N VAL A 64 10.62 21.36 5.57
CA VAL A 64 11.86 20.61 5.30
C VAL A 64 12.48 21.05 3.97
N LYS A 65 13.80 20.89 3.87
CA LYS A 65 14.51 21.08 2.60
C LYS A 65 14.12 19.98 1.61
N LEU A 66 13.85 20.35 0.36
CA LEU A 66 13.52 19.39 -0.70
C LEU A 66 14.79 18.83 -1.35
N ARG A 67 14.74 17.54 -1.73
CA ARG A 67 15.84 16.84 -2.42
C ARG A 67 15.64 16.91 -3.94
N ILE A 68 15.55 18.13 -4.49
CA ILE A 68 15.39 18.35 -5.92
C ILE A 68 16.74 18.20 -6.60
N ALA A 69 16.80 17.38 -7.66
CA ALA A 69 17.99 17.17 -8.46
C ALA A 69 18.04 18.13 -9.66
N PRO A 70 19.22 18.31 -10.29
CA PRO A 70 19.33 19.22 -11.45
C PRO A 70 18.73 18.65 -12.75
N ARG A 71 18.45 17.34 -12.80
CA ARG A 71 17.92 16.64 -13.99
C ARG A 71 17.21 15.34 -13.60
N GLY A 72 16.50 14.74 -14.56
CA GLY A 72 15.74 13.49 -14.38
C GLY A 72 14.44 13.71 -13.59
N LEU A 73 13.78 12.62 -13.17
CA LEU A 73 12.49 12.70 -12.45
C LEU A 73 12.58 13.48 -11.14
N ALA A 74 13.73 13.45 -10.46
CA ALA A 74 13.91 14.23 -9.23
C ALA A 74 13.99 15.76 -9.45
N ALA A 75 14.10 16.21 -10.70
CA ALA A 75 14.07 17.63 -11.08
C ALA A 75 12.66 18.16 -11.38
N GLU A 76 11.64 17.27 -11.41
CA GLU A 76 10.26 17.68 -11.66
C GLU A 76 9.84 18.80 -10.70
N PRO A 77 9.22 19.88 -11.19
CA PRO A 77 8.77 20.97 -10.32
C PRO A 77 7.86 20.45 -9.22
N PRO A 78 8.08 20.88 -7.96
CA PRO A 78 7.22 20.44 -6.85
C PRO A 78 5.81 21.01 -7.02
N ILE A 79 4.82 20.22 -6.64
CA ILE A 79 3.41 20.63 -6.68
C ILE A 79 2.73 20.19 -5.38
N SER A 80 1.87 21.03 -4.83
CA SER A 80 1.07 20.67 -3.66
C SER A 80 -0.09 19.74 -4.03
N VAL A 81 -0.69 19.07 -3.05
CA VAL A 81 -1.90 18.27 -3.26
C VAL A 81 -3.06 19.12 -3.77
N PRO A 82 -3.33 20.33 -3.24
CA PRO A 82 -4.30 21.25 -3.85
C PRO A 82 -3.97 21.68 -5.29
N GLY A 83 -2.69 21.96 -5.56
CA GLY A 83 -2.21 22.27 -6.92
C GLY A 83 -2.41 21.11 -7.88
N LEU A 84 -2.14 19.87 -7.43
CA LEU A 84 -2.33 18.65 -8.21
C LEU A 84 -3.82 18.47 -8.60
N LEU A 85 -4.75 18.59 -7.63
CA LEU A 85 -6.19 18.51 -7.91
C LEU A 85 -6.63 19.61 -8.90
N SER A 86 -6.16 20.84 -8.70
CA SER A 86 -6.48 21.96 -9.58
C SER A 86 -5.98 21.73 -11.00
N ARG A 87 -4.72 21.29 -11.16
CA ARG A 87 -4.11 20.94 -12.45
C ARG A 87 -4.89 19.88 -13.20
N THR A 88 -5.26 18.80 -12.52
CA THR A 88 -5.99 17.69 -13.13
C THR A 88 -7.40 18.07 -13.49
N THR A 89 -8.09 18.82 -12.63
CA THR A 89 -9.43 19.33 -12.91
C THR A 89 -9.44 20.29 -14.09
N ALA A 90 -8.46 21.17 -14.21
CA ALA A 90 -8.36 22.10 -15.33
C ALA A 90 -8.19 21.36 -16.67
N ARG A 91 -7.43 20.24 -16.68
CA ARG A 91 -7.20 19.42 -17.88
C ARG A 91 -8.38 18.51 -18.23
N TYR A 92 -9.07 17.96 -17.22
CA TYR A 92 -10.08 16.90 -17.39
C TYR A 92 -11.36 17.15 -16.57
N PRO A 93 -11.99 18.33 -16.64
CA PRO A 93 -13.09 18.73 -15.75
C PRO A 93 -14.30 17.77 -15.81
N ASN A 94 -14.60 17.24 -16.99
CA ASN A 94 -15.76 16.40 -17.23
C ASN A 94 -15.47 14.88 -17.17
N ALA A 95 -14.20 14.49 -16.98
CA ALA A 95 -13.85 13.10 -16.82
C ALA A 95 -14.36 12.58 -15.46
N THR A 96 -14.78 11.31 -15.43
CA THR A 96 -15.18 10.66 -14.19
C THR A 96 -13.96 10.52 -13.27
N ALA A 97 -14.06 11.05 -12.06
CA ALA A 97 -13.05 10.89 -11.00
C ALA A 97 -13.37 9.71 -10.11
N LEU A 98 -14.54 9.70 -9.49
CA LEU A 98 -14.94 8.73 -8.48
C LEU A 98 -16.28 8.06 -8.87
N ALA A 99 -16.42 6.79 -8.55
CA ALA A 99 -17.62 6.00 -8.79
C ALA A 99 -17.98 5.16 -7.56
N THR A 100 -19.17 5.38 -7.01
CA THR A 100 -19.71 4.69 -5.84
C THR A 100 -20.94 3.88 -6.22
N LYS A 101 -20.98 2.61 -5.83
CA LYS A 101 -22.17 1.78 -6.02
C LYS A 101 -23.16 2.06 -4.91
N LYS A 102 -24.35 2.53 -5.25
CA LYS A 102 -25.42 2.86 -4.28
C LYS A 102 -26.33 1.66 -4.05
N ALA A 103 -27.27 1.81 -3.11
CA ALA A 103 -28.25 0.78 -2.75
C ALA A 103 -29.17 0.36 -3.93
N ASP A 104 -29.32 1.22 -4.96
CA ASP A 104 -30.02 0.90 -6.20
C ASP A 104 -29.25 -0.05 -7.14
N GLY A 105 -28.05 -0.48 -6.73
CA GLY A 105 -27.16 -1.35 -7.49
C GLY A 105 -26.42 -0.66 -8.63
N LYS A 106 -26.59 0.66 -8.81
CA LYS A 106 -25.97 1.43 -9.89
C LYS A 106 -24.72 2.17 -9.43
N TRP A 107 -23.80 2.38 -10.39
CA TRP A 107 -22.61 3.20 -10.19
C TRP A 107 -22.92 4.67 -10.38
N HIS A 108 -22.94 5.43 -9.27
CA HIS A 108 -23.03 6.88 -9.26
C HIS A 108 -21.65 7.47 -9.42
N LYS A 109 -21.48 8.32 -10.43
CA LYS A 109 -20.19 8.87 -10.84
C LYS A 109 -20.16 10.37 -10.61
N ILE A 110 -19.02 10.88 -10.15
CA ILE A 110 -18.74 12.31 -10.10
C ILE A 110 -17.53 12.63 -10.97
N THR A 111 -17.57 13.80 -11.58
CA THR A 111 -16.48 14.29 -12.41
C THR A 111 -15.37 14.93 -11.55
N TYR A 112 -14.19 15.17 -12.15
CA TYR A 112 -13.09 15.88 -11.48
C TYR A 112 -13.52 17.27 -11.02
N LYS A 113 -14.34 17.98 -11.81
CA LYS A 113 -14.90 19.28 -11.41
C LYS A 113 -15.79 19.16 -10.17
N GLN A 114 -16.71 18.20 -10.16
CA GLN A 114 -17.58 17.95 -9.01
C GLN A 114 -16.77 17.49 -7.78
N TYR A 115 -15.74 16.69 -7.99
CA TYR A 115 -14.84 16.27 -6.92
C TYR A 115 -14.14 17.46 -6.28
N GLN A 116 -13.52 18.34 -7.09
CA GLN A 116 -12.87 19.56 -6.60
C GLN A 116 -13.86 20.50 -5.88
N ASP A 117 -15.06 20.68 -6.42
CA ASP A 117 -16.09 21.52 -5.80
C ASP A 117 -16.49 20.98 -4.41
N ARG A 118 -16.70 19.67 -4.30
CA ARG A 118 -17.01 19.01 -3.01
C ARG A 118 -15.87 19.12 -2.02
N VAL A 119 -14.63 18.93 -2.46
CA VAL A 119 -13.45 19.12 -1.61
C VAL A 119 -13.40 20.54 -1.05
N ARG A 120 -13.64 21.58 -1.88
CA ARG A 120 -13.66 22.96 -1.41
C ARG A 120 -14.82 23.23 -0.43
N ILE A 121 -16.02 22.71 -0.69
CA ILE A 121 -17.17 22.86 0.20
C ILE A 121 -16.87 22.23 1.57
N ILE A 122 -16.33 21.00 1.60
CA ILE A 122 -16.01 20.30 2.84
C ILE A 122 -14.83 20.97 3.57
N ALA A 123 -13.83 21.49 2.86
CA ALA A 123 -12.75 22.27 3.47
C ALA A 123 -13.26 23.51 4.20
N LYS A 124 -14.21 24.25 3.60
CA LYS A 124 -14.85 25.41 4.24
C LYS A 124 -15.67 25.00 5.48
N ALA A 125 -16.35 23.85 5.39
CA ALA A 125 -17.06 23.31 6.55
C ALA A 125 -16.12 22.93 7.70
N PHE A 126 -14.97 22.32 7.40
CA PHE A 126 -13.96 21.99 8.41
C PHE A 126 -13.44 23.23 9.10
N LEU A 127 -13.16 24.30 8.35
CA LEU A 127 -12.76 25.59 8.91
C LEU A 127 -13.86 26.19 9.81
N LYS A 128 -15.11 26.13 9.38
CA LYS A 128 -16.26 26.61 10.16
C LYS A 128 -16.45 25.82 11.44
N LEU A 129 -16.21 24.52 11.44
CA LEU A 129 -16.27 23.66 12.61
C LEU A 129 -15.01 23.78 13.49
N GLY A 130 -14.07 24.63 13.11
CA GLY A 130 -12.93 25.02 13.92
C GLY A 130 -11.68 24.17 13.69
N LEU A 131 -11.45 23.67 12.48
CA LEU A 131 -10.16 23.08 12.14
C LEU A 131 -9.07 24.15 12.23
N ASP A 132 -8.12 23.96 13.11
CA ASP A 132 -6.96 24.82 13.27
C ASP A 132 -5.83 24.41 12.30
N ARG A 133 -4.99 25.37 11.92
CA ARG A 133 -3.79 25.08 11.10
C ARG A 133 -2.90 24.06 11.79
N TYR A 134 -2.40 23.07 11.03
CA TYR A 134 -1.54 21.97 11.53
C TYR A 134 -2.19 21.08 12.59
N HIS A 135 -3.51 21.06 12.67
CA HIS A 135 -4.30 20.06 13.38
C HIS A 135 -4.90 19.07 12.40
N SER A 136 -5.34 17.90 12.85
CA SER A 136 -5.82 16.89 11.93
C SER A 136 -7.36 16.84 11.79
N VAL A 137 -7.76 16.40 10.60
CA VAL A 137 -9.01 15.67 10.39
C VAL A 137 -8.66 14.19 10.37
N SER A 138 -9.10 13.46 11.39
CA SER A 138 -8.91 12.02 11.45
C SER A 138 -10.04 11.31 10.73
N ILE A 139 -9.72 10.29 9.91
CA ILE A 139 -10.68 9.63 9.04
C ILE A 139 -10.74 8.14 9.38
N LEU A 140 -11.90 7.66 9.81
CA LEU A 140 -12.12 6.29 10.30
C LEU A 140 -13.26 5.63 9.56
N GLY A 141 -12.95 4.91 8.49
CA GLY A 141 -13.95 4.22 7.68
C GLY A 141 -13.35 3.43 6.52
N PHE A 142 -14.21 2.68 5.83
CA PHE A 142 -13.85 1.99 4.60
C PHE A 142 -13.76 2.97 3.43
N ASN A 143 -13.12 2.54 2.35
CA ASN A 143 -12.89 3.31 1.14
C ASN A 143 -14.21 3.82 0.54
N SER A 144 -14.31 5.12 0.37
CA SER A 144 -15.52 5.78 -0.10
C SER A 144 -15.21 7.15 -0.71
N GLU A 145 -16.17 7.70 -1.41
CA GLU A 145 -16.12 9.08 -1.91
C GLU A 145 -15.87 10.07 -0.78
N GLN A 146 -16.52 9.86 0.38
CA GLN A 146 -16.38 10.70 1.56
C GLN A 146 -14.98 10.67 2.15
N TRP A 147 -14.35 9.49 2.15
CA TRP A 147 -12.96 9.35 2.61
C TRP A 147 -12.01 10.20 1.76
N PHE A 148 -12.11 10.08 0.42
CA PHE A 148 -11.28 10.84 -0.53
C PHE A 148 -11.51 12.34 -0.41
N ILE A 149 -12.77 12.77 -0.27
CA ILE A 149 -13.12 14.18 -0.11
C ILE A 149 -12.62 14.71 1.24
N ALA A 150 -12.76 13.95 2.33
CA ALA A 150 -12.29 14.37 3.66
C ALA A 150 -10.76 14.53 3.70
N ASP A 151 -10.02 13.61 3.08
CA ASP A 151 -8.56 13.65 2.94
C ASP A 151 -8.11 14.95 2.26
N LEU A 152 -8.58 15.18 1.04
CA LEU A 152 -8.20 16.37 0.28
C LEU A 152 -8.73 17.65 0.92
N ALA A 153 -9.91 17.63 1.54
CA ALA A 153 -10.49 18.80 2.21
C ALA A 153 -9.70 19.19 3.46
N ALA A 154 -9.22 18.23 4.25
CA ALA A 154 -8.34 18.49 5.39
C ALA A 154 -7.07 19.22 4.94
N ILE A 155 -6.45 18.72 3.87
CA ILE A 155 -5.24 19.29 3.29
C ILE A 155 -5.51 20.69 2.71
N HIS A 156 -6.63 20.90 1.98
CA HIS A 156 -7.00 22.20 1.46
C HIS A 156 -7.26 23.24 2.55
N ALA A 157 -7.82 22.80 3.69
CA ALA A 157 -8.04 23.64 4.86
C ALA A 157 -6.76 23.87 5.71
N GLY A 158 -5.62 23.37 5.24
CA GLY A 158 -4.33 23.56 5.90
C GLY A 158 -4.13 22.72 7.14
N GLY A 159 -4.94 21.69 7.34
CA GLY A 159 -4.76 20.67 8.37
C GLY A 159 -4.04 19.44 7.84
N TYR A 160 -3.94 18.41 8.67
CA TYR A 160 -3.43 17.09 8.30
C TYR A 160 -4.59 16.13 8.03
N ALA A 161 -4.48 15.36 6.96
CA ALA A 161 -5.28 14.16 6.80
C ALA A 161 -4.66 13.02 7.62
N ALA A 162 -5.43 12.35 8.49
CA ALA A 162 -4.94 11.29 9.36
C ALA A 162 -5.85 10.05 9.30
N GLY A 163 -5.48 9.06 8.49
CA GLY A 163 -6.23 7.81 8.35
C GLY A 163 -6.10 6.91 9.59
N ILE A 164 -7.22 6.43 10.12
CA ILE A 164 -7.27 5.48 11.23
C ILE A 164 -7.86 4.16 10.72
N TYR A 165 -7.24 3.02 11.10
CA TYR A 165 -7.75 1.70 10.73
C TYR A 165 -9.08 1.39 11.41
N THR A 166 -10.06 0.92 10.65
CA THR A 166 -11.40 0.53 11.17
C THR A 166 -11.34 -0.59 12.21
N THR A 167 -10.25 -1.36 12.21
CA THR A 167 -9.99 -2.44 13.16
C THR A 167 -9.36 -1.99 14.48
N ASN A 168 -8.97 -0.71 14.60
CA ASN A 168 -8.41 -0.17 15.84
C ASN A 168 -9.45 -0.21 16.98
N SER A 169 -8.95 -0.54 18.18
CA SER A 169 -9.74 -0.38 19.42
C SER A 169 -9.99 1.11 19.73
N ALA A 170 -10.87 1.39 20.67
CA ALA A 170 -11.13 2.75 21.12
C ALA A 170 -9.86 3.45 21.65
N ASP A 171 -9.01 2.73 22.41
CA ASP A 171 -7.74 3.27 22.91
C ASP A 171 -6.73 3.54 21.80
N ALA A 172 -6.66 2.67 20.78
CA ALA A 172 -5.81 2.92 19.62
C ALA A 172 -6.31 4.11 18.78
N CYS A 173 -7.63 4.29 18.68
CA CYS A 173 -8.22 5.49 18.08
C CYS A 173 -7.90 6.74 18.90
N PHE A 174 -8.03 6.65 20.24
CA PHE A 174 -7.65 7.74 21.16
C PHE A 174 -6.22 8.20 20.90
N HIS A 175 -5.27 7.28 20.88
CA HIS A 175 -3.87 7.60 20.63
C HIS A 175 -3.66 8.33 19.28
N CYS A 176 -4.32 7.90 18.22
CA CYS A 176 -4.21 8.56 16.92
C CYS A 176 -4.80 9.98 16.95
N LEU A 177 -5.98 10.17 17.57
CA LEU A 177 -6.65 11.46 17.68
C LEU A 177 -5.88 12.45 18.56
N GLU A 178 -5.35 11.97 19.68
CA GLU A 178 -4.58 12.79 20.62
C GLU A 178 -3.26 13.24 20.00
N SER A 179 -2.46 12.29 19.50
CA SER A 179 -1.13 12.56 18.94
C SER A 179 -1.18 13.44 17.69
N SER A 180 -2.22 13.33 16.85
CA SER A 180 -2.43 14.20 15.69
C SER A 180 -3.11 15.53 16.04
N ARG A 181 -3.46 15.78 17.32
CA ARG A 181 -4.22 16.93 17.76
C ARG A 181 -5.52 17.14 16.99
N ALA A 182 -6.28 16.05 16.80
CA ALA A 182 -7.47 16.06 15.96
C ALA A 182 -8.51 17.08 16.43
N ASN A 183 -8.90 18.00 15.55
CA ASN A 183 -10.05 18.87 15.78
C ASN A 183 -11.33 18.25 15.25
N ILE A 184 -11.23 17.44 14.21
CA ILE A 184 -12.37 16.81 13.56
C ILE A 184 -12.11 15.33 13.39
N CYS A 185 -13.12 14.50 13.58
CA CYS A 185 -13.08 13.08 13.26
C CYS A 185 -14.23 12.74 12.30
N ALA A 186 -13.90 12.34 11.08
CA ALA A 186 -14.87 11.82 10.13
C ALA A 186 -14.95 10.30 10.28
N VAL A 187 -16.13 9.76 10.53
CA VAL A 187 -16.38 8.34 10.76
C VAL A 187 -17.40 7.78 9.77
N GLN A 188 -17.24 6.52 9.37
CA GLN A 188 -18.16 5.90 8.42
C GLN A 188 -19.56 5.75 8.99
N ASP A 189 -19.69 5.01 10.08
CA ASP A 189 -20.95 4.50 10.59
C ASP A 189 -21.06 4.64 12.11
N LYS A 190 -22.21 4.23 12.64
CA LYS A 190 -22.48 4.25 14.08
C LYS A 190 -21.46 3.42 14.88
N LYS A 191 -20.97 2.30 14.35
CA LYS A 191 -19.99 1.46 15.04
C LYS A 191 -18.67 2.21 15.25
N GLN A 192 -18.22 2.96 14.24
CA GLN A 192 -17.03 3.79 14.38
C GLN A 192 -17.30 5.02 15.25
N LEU A 193 -18.47 5.63 15.11
CA LEU A 193 -18.90 6.75 15.98
C LEU A 193 -18.83 6.35 17.46
N ASP A 194 -19.41 5.21 17.83
CA ASP A 194 -19.47 4.75 19.22
C ASP A 194 -18.08 4.54 19.82
N LYS A 195 -17.11 4.08 19.03
CA LYS A 195 -15.68 4.01 19.48
C LYS A 195 -15.14 5.38 19.85
N ILE A 196 -15.38 6.39 19.01
CA ILE A 196 -14.87 7.74 19.26
C ILE A 196 -15.57 8.38 20.44
N LEU A 197 -16.90 8.19 20.56
CA LEU A 197 -17.67 8.70 21.68
C LEU A 197 -17.21 8.14 23.03
N SER A 198 -16.82 6.87 23.07
CA SER A 198 -16.31 6.23 24.30
C SER A 198 -15.04 6.88 24.85
N VAL A 199 -14.24 7.54 24.01
CA VAL A 199 -12.99 8.21 24.39
C VAL A 199 -13.03 9.74 24.24
N LYS A 200 -14.13 10.31 23.72
CA LYS A 200 -14.27 11.76 23.45
C LYS A 200 -13.97 12.62 24.66
N HIS A 201 -14.37 12.17 25.86
CA HIS A 201 -14.13 12.89 27.11
C HIS A 201 -12.65 13.11 27.44
N LYS A 202 -11.73 12.34 26.82
CA LYS A 202 -10.28 12.48 26.95
C LYS A 202 -9.66 13.38 25.86
N LEU A 203 -10.46 13.84 24.89
CA LEU A 203 -10.00 14.56 23.70
C LEU A 203 -10.51 16.01 23.67
N PRO A 204 -9.91 16.91 24.47
CA PRO A 204 -10.40 18.30 24.60
C PRO A 204 -10.28 19.11 23.30
N LEU A 205 -9.40 18.71 22.37
CA LEU A 205 -9.24 19.38 21.09
C LEU A 205 -10.23 18.92 20.01
N LEU A 206 -10.95 17.82 20.24
CA LEU A 206 -11.91 17.28 19.28
C LEU A 206 -13.24 18.09 19.34
N LYS A 207 -13.40 18.98 18.35
CA LYS A 207 -14.51 19.94 18.25
C LYS A 207 -15.73 19.35 17.55
N ALA A 208 -15.52 18.49 16.54
CA ALA A 208 -16.62 17.90 15.76
C ALA A 208 -16.35 16.44 15.36
N ILE A 209 -17.42 15.65 15.28
CA ILE A 209 -17.42 14.30 14.71
C ILE A 209 -18.47 14.29 13.58
N VAL A 210 -18.06 13.80 12.40
CA VAL A 210 -18.92 13.75 11.21
C VAL A 210 -19.12 12.30 10.80
N GLN A 211 -20.37 11.85 10.73
CA GLN A 211 -20.71 10.50 10.25
C GLN A 211 -21.28 10.58 8.83
N TRP A 212 -20.81 9.71 7.91
CA TRP A 212 -21.25 9.77 6.51
C TRP A 212 -22.17 8.63 6.07
N GLU A 213 -22.37 7.59 6.88
CA GLU A 213 -23.23 6.46 6.52
C GLU A 213 -24.20 6.12 7.65
N GLY A 214 -25.46 5.81 7.27
CA GLY A 214 -26.52 5.49 8.21
C GLY A 214 -27.13 6.70 8.93
N PRO A 215 -28.11 6.46 9.80
CA PRO A 215 -28.77 7.54 10.56
C PRO A 215 -27.80 8.16 11.59
N VAL A 216 -27.89 9.48 11.72
CA VAL A 216 -27.06 10.27 12.63
C VAL A 216 -27.94 10.99 13.63
N ASP A 217 -27.65 10.83 14.92
CA ASP A 217 -28.27 11.60 15.96
C ASP A 217 -27.59 12.97 16.11
N THR A 218 -28.09 13.95 15.38
CA THR A 218 -27.58 15.32 15.37
C THR A 218 -28.04 16.16 16.55
N SER A 219 -28.86 15.62 17.46
CA SER A 219 -29.20 16.28 18.71
C SER A 219 -28.03 16.32 19.71
N ILE A 220 -27.05 15.44 19.53
CA ILE A 220 -25.82 15.40 20.33
C ILE A 220 -24.90 16.53 19.88
N PRO A 221 -24.50 17.46 20.73
CA PRO A 221 -23.65 18.58 20.36
C PRO A 221 -22.28 18.13 19.80
N GLY A 222 -21.92 18.71 18.65
CA GLY A 222 -20.65 18.41 17.97
C GLY A 222 -20.69 17.15 17.11
N ILE A 223 -21.85 16.53 16.90
CA ILE A 223 -22.05 15.46 15.93
C ILE A 223 -22.83 15.98 14.73
N TYR A 224 -22.33 15.66 13.53
CA TYR A 224 -22.90 16.13 12.27
C TYR A 224 -23.05 14.97 11.28
N SER A 225 -24.07 15.04 10.43
CA SER A 225 -24.14 14.19 9.25
C SER A 225 -23.28 14.77 8.12
N TRP A 226 -22.93 13.95 7.14
CA TRP A 226 -22.22 14.40 5.94
C TRP A 226 -23.01 15.46 5.17
N ASP A 227 -24.32 15.33 5.08
CA ASP A 227 -25.18 16.29 4.38
C ASP A 227 -25.18 17.65 5.09
N GLN A 228 -25.25 17.67 6.43
CA GLN A 228 -25.11 18.91 7.19
C GLN A 228 -23.74 19.56 6.96
N LEU A 229 -22.68 18.75 6.82
CA LEU A 229 -21.35 19.28 6.52
C LEU A 229 -21.32 19.98 5.14
N LEU A 230 -21.95 19.37 4.14
CA LEU A 230 -22.11 19.98 2.81
C LEU A 230 -22.90 21.28 2.88
N GLU A 231 -23.98 21.34 3.65
CA GLU A 231 -24.79 22.54 3.83
C GLU A 231 -24.02 23.67 4.54
N ILE A 232 -23.24 23.33 5.58
CA ILE A 232 -22.38 24.31 6.28
C ILE A 232 -21.39 24.90 5.31
N GLY A 233 -20.62 24.06 4.61
CA GLY A 233 -19.58 24.54 3.71
C GLY A 233 -20.12 25.30 2.50
N ALA A 234 -21.30 24.96 2.00
CA ALA A 234 -21.93 25.67 0.88
C ALA A 234 -22.30 27.12 1.24
N LYS A 235 -22.58 27.40 2.52
CA LYS A 235 -22.95 28.74 3.02
C LYS A 235 -21.71 29.63 3.29
N GLU A 236 -20.55 29.04 3.48
CA GLU A 236 -19.33 29.79 3.81
C GLU A 236 -18.67 30.38 2.55
N PRO A 237 -18.17 31.63 2.61
CA PRO A 237 -17.44 32.25 1.49
C PRO A 237 -16.09 31.57 1.28
N ASP A 238 -15.54 31.71 0.07
CA ASP A 238 -14.22 31.14 -0.28
C ASP A 238 -13.04 31.94 0.30
N THR A 239 -13.26 33.08 0.91
CA THR A 239 -12.19 34.02 1.32
C THR A 239 -11.17 33.36 2.24
N GLN A 240 -11.65 32.78 3.36
CA GLN A 240 -10.76 32.13 4.34
C GLN A 240 -10.01 30.94 3.73
N LEU A 241 -10.69 30.10 2.96
CA LEU A 241 -10.07 28.97 2.28
C LEU A 241 -8.98 29.42 1.29
N ASN A 242 -9.26 30.47 0.52
CA ASN A 242 -8.29 30.99 -0.45
C ASN A 242 -7.05 31.58 0.23
N GLU A 243 -7.19 32.25 1.39
CA GLU A 243 -6.04 32.74 2.16
C GLU A 243 -5.19 31.59 2.71
N ILE A 244 -5.82 30.51 3.18
CA ILE A 244 -5.10 29.31 3.62
C ILE A 244 -4.37 28.65 2.45
N LEU A 245 -5.03 28.46 1.30
CA LEU A 245 -4.40 27.90 0.11
C LEU A 245 -3.17 28.69 -0.33
N LYS A 246 -3.18 30.03 -0.21
CA LYS A 246 -2.00 30.85 -0.48
C LYS A 246 -0.85 30.62 0.52
N SER A 247 -1.14 30.17 1.73
CA SER A 247 -0.14 29.93 2.78
C SER A 247 0.43 28.51 2.79
N ILE A 248 -0.15 27.57 2.05
CA ILE A 248 0.34 26.18 1.94
C ILE A 248 1.69 26.18 1.21
N ALA A 249 2.60 25.30 1.67
CA ALA A 249 3.89 25.06 1.02
C ALA A 249 4.08 23.58 0.72
N VAL A 250 4.69 23.27 -0.42
CA VAL A 250 4.89 21.86 -0.84
C VAL A 250 5.77 21.06 0.11
N ASN A 251 6.60 21.73 0.89
CA ASN A 251 7.55 21.15 1.83
C ASN A 251 7.10 21.20 3.30
N GLU A 252 5.80 21.39 3.55
CA GLU A 252 5.18 21.19 4.84
C GLU A 252 4.41 19.87 4.91
N CYS A 253 4.14 19.37 6.13
CA CYS A 253 3.35 18.17 6.33
C CYS A 253 1.90 18.38 5.92
N CYS A 254 1.31 17.40 5.22
CA CYS A 254 -0.11 17.42 4.87
C CYS A 254 -0.84 16.12 5.27
N THR A 255 -0.10 15.03 5.47
CA THR A 255 -0.69 13.73 5.79
C THR A 255 0.09 13.03 6.90
N LEU A 256 -0.63 12.39 7.82
CA LEU A 256 -0.11 11.55 8.87
C LEU A 256 -0.50 10.10 8.61
N VAL A 257 0.49 9.22 8.50
CA VAL A 257 0.27 7.79 8.35
C VAL A 257 0.70 7.07 9.62
N TYR A 258 -0.22 6.38 10.27
CA TYR A 258 0.04 5.64 11.49
C TYR A 258 0.59 4.25 11.20
N THR A 259 1.81 3.97 11.63
CA THR A 259 2.45 2.66 11.49
C THR A 259 2.51 1.94 12.83
N SER A 260 2.11 0.67 12.82
CA SER A 260 2.34 -0.20 13.98
C SER A 260 3.81 -0.55 14.04
N GLY A 261 4.56 0.11 14.95
CA GLY A 261 5.92 -0.33 15.27
C GLY A 261 5.92 -1.76 15.82
N THR A 262 7.08 -2.40 15.81
CA THR A 262 7.26 -3.74 16.43
C THR A 262 7.03 -3.72 17.94
N VAL A 263 7.15 -2.55 18.57
CA VAL A 263 6.96 -2.34 20.02
C VAL A 263 6.37 -0.94 20.26
N GLY A 264 5.33 -0.83 21.10
CA GLY A 264 4.73 0.42 21.55
C GLY A 264 3.55 0.91 20.67
N PRO A 265 3.01 2.10 20.99
CA PRO A 265 1.90 2.68 20.24
C PRO A 265 2.31 3.05 18.81
N PRO A 266 1.33 3.13 17.87
CA PRO A 266 1.59 3.51 16.49
C PRO A 266 2.30 4.86 16.38
N LYS A 267 3.28 4.96 15.47
CA LYS A 267 4.00 6.21 15.18
C LYS A 267 3.30 6.96 14.06
N ALA A 268 3.20 8.27 14.17
CA ALA A 268 2.69 9.13 13.12
C ALA A 268 3.82 9.56 12.17
N VAL A 269 3.84 8.98 10.98
CA VAL A 269 4.76 9.34 9.89
C VAL A 269 4.26 10.62 9.24
N MET A 270 5.10 11.66 9.21
CA MET A 270 4.80 12.96 8.59
C MET A 270 5.19 12.95 7.11
N LEU A 271 4.22 13.08 6.23
CA LEU A 271 4.43 13.20 4.79
C LEU A 271 4.11 14.60 4.30
N SER A 272 5.05 15.19 3.56
CA SER A 272 4.85 16.48 2.91
C SER A 272 4.02 16.35 1.63
N HIS A 273 3.51 17.47 1.12
CA HIS A 273 2.89 17.48 -0.20
C HIS A 273 3.84 16.92 -1.26
N ASP A 274 5.11 17.34 -1.22
CA ASP A 274 6.13 16.90 -2.16
C ASP A 274 6.39 15.40 -2.10
N ASN A 275 6.44 14.81 -0.90
CA ASN A 275 6.61 13.36 -0.75
C ASN A 275 5.53 12.59 -1.52
N LEU A 276 4.25 12.97 -1.34
CA LEU A 276 3.11 12.27 -1.93
C LEU A 276 2.98 12.51 -3.42
N THR A 277 3.09 13.79 -3.86
CA THR A 277 2.86 14.13 -5.25
C THR A 277 4.01 13.66 -6.15
N TRP A 278 5.24 13.70 -5.65
CA TRP A 278 6.40 13.20 -6.38
C TRP A 278 6.39 11.67 -6.50
N ASP A 279 6.06 10.94 -5.43
CA ASP A 279 5.97 9.48 -5.48
C ASP A 279 4.83 9.03 -6.42
N ALA A 280 3.68 9.70 -6.35
CA ALA A 280 2.56 9.47 -7.28
C ALA A 280 2.94 9.75 -8.74
N PHE A 281 3.75 10.77 -9.01
CA PHE A 281 4.30 11.06 -10.32
C PHE A 281 5.28 9.98 -10.77
N GLY A 282 6.24 9.58 -9.92
CA GLY A 282 7.20 8.53 -10.21
C GLY A 282 6.55 7.17 -10.52
N ILE A 283 5.51 6.79 -9.75
CA ILE A 283 4.70 5.60 -10.04
C ILE A 283 3.99 5.73 -11.39
N GLY A 284 3.41 6.90 -11.68
CA GLY A 284 2.72 7.18 -12.94
C GLY A 284 3.63 7.04 -14.15
N GLU A 285 4.81 7.68 -14.11
CA GLU A 285 5.84 7.59 -15.16
C GLU A 285 6.34 6.14 -15.32
N ARG A 286 6.55 5.44 -14.20
CA ARG A 286 6.97 4.05 -14.22
C ARG A 286 5.93 3.12 -14.81
N CYS A 287 4.66 3.35 -14.54
CA CYS A 287 3.56 2.55 -15.08
C CYS A 287 3.34 2.70 -16.59
N GLN A 288 4.13 3.47 -17.29
CA GLN A 288 4.09 3.74 -18.72
C GLN A 288 2.72 3.48 -19.39
N ASN A 289 2.24 4.33 -20.27
CA ASN A 289 0.95 4.18 -20.96
C ASN A 289 -0.29 4.26 -20.05
N LEU A 290 -0.20 4.94 -18.89
CA LEU A 290 -1.43 5.37 -18.21
C LEU A 290 -2.22 6.26 -19.17
N GLN A 291 -3.47 5.90 -19.39
CA GLN A 291 -4.35 6.62 -20.31
C GLN A 291 -5.35 7.45 -19.50
N PRO A 292 -5.13 8.76 -19.40
CA PRO A 292 -6.06 9.64 -18.71
C PRO A 292 -7.49 9.42 -19.20
N THR A 293 -8.45 9.44 -18.29
CA THR A 293 -9.90 9.26 -18.55
C THR A 293 -10.33 7.87 -19.01
N ARG A 294 -9.41 6.98 -19.35
CA ARG A 294 -9.70 5.60 -19.81
C ARG A 294 -9.33 4.55 -18.77
N ASP A 295 -8.24 4.78 -18.04
CA ASP A 295 -7.82 3.88 -16.98
C ASP A 295 -8.76 3.96 -15.78
N ARG A 296 -8.92 2.82 -15.11
CA ARG A 296 -9.78 2.66 -13.95
C ARG A 296 -9.19 1.68 -12.97
N LEU A 297 -9.43 1.98 -11.70
CA LEU A 297 -8.91 1.23 -10.56
C LEU A 297 -10.07 0.90 -9.62
N VAL A 298 -9.95 -0.22 -8.89
CA VAL A 298 -10.86 -0.57 -7.79
C VAL A 298 -10.15 -0.32 -6.47
N SER A 299 -10.68 0.60 -5.67
CA SER A 299 -10.18 0.94 -4.33
C SER A 299 -10.83 0.04 -3.30
N PHE A 300 -10.03 -0.78 -2.61
CA PHE A 300 -10.48 -1.75 -1.60
C PHE A 300 -9.46 -2.01 -0.49
N LEU A 301 -8.19 -1.66 -0.69
CA LEU A 301 -7.17 -1.75 0.36
C LEU A 301 -7.33 -0.58 1.35
N PRO A 302 -7.11 -0.78 2.66
CA PRO A 302 -7.34 0.27 3.64
C PRO A 302 -6.60 1.58 3.31
N LEU A 303 -7.34 2.68 3.19
CA LEU A 303 -6.77 4.02 2.90
C LEU A 303 -5.99 4.62 4.08
N SER A 304 -6.08 4.04 5.26
CA SER A 304 -5.18 4.33 6.37
C SER A 304 -3.75 3.82 6.17
N HIS A 305 -3.51 3.03 5.10
CA HIS A 305 -2.19 2.55 4.70
C HIS A 305 -1.65 3.37 3.53
N VAL A 306 -0.37 3.79 3.61
CA VAL A 306 0.27 4.67 2.61
C VAL A 306 0.17 4.14 1.18
N ALA A 307 0.37 2.84 0.96
CA ALA A 307 0.32 2.26 -0.38
C ALA A 307 -1.05 2.47 -1.04
N ALA A 308 -2.15 2.31 -0.29
CA ALA A 308 -3.48 2.59 -0.80
C ALA A 308 -3.70 4.09 -1.04
N GLN A 309 -3.26 4.96 -0.12
CA GLN A 309 -3.38 6.42 -0.33
C GLN A 309 -2.64 6.86 -1.59
N VAL A 310 -1.37 6.48 -1.73
CA VAL A 310 -0.56 6.94 -2.87
C VAL A 310 -1.09 6.40 -4.19
N VAL A 311 -1.47 5.13 -4.25
CA VAL A 311 -1.98 4.53 -5.49
C VAL A 311 -3.41 4.99 -5.78
N ASP A 312 -4.33 4.88 -4.82
CA ASP A 312 -5.75 5.07 -5.08
C ASP A 312 -6.14 6.55 -5.13
N ILE A 313 -5.46 7.44 -4.34
CA ILE A 313 -5.76 8.88 -4.31
C ILE A 313 -4.80 9.65 -5.20
N TYR A 314 -3.50 9.66 -4.86
CA TYR A 314 -2.57 10.62 -5.45
C TYR A 314 -2.12 10.22 -6.86
N THR A 315 -1.84 8.93 -7.13
CA THR A 315 -1.48 8.46 -8.47
C THR A 315 -2.67 8.56 -9.43
N THR A 316 -3.88 8.21 -8.98
CA THR A 316 -5.09 8.35 -9.81
C THR A 316 -5.40 9.81 -10.09
N LEU A 317 -5.22 10.69 -9.10
CA LEU A 317 -5.39 12.13 -9.25
C LEU A 317 -4.37 12.70 -10.25
N SER A 318 -3.09 12.32 -10.15
CA SER A 318 -2.03 12.78 -11.04
C SER A 318 -2.28 12.41 -12.52
N ASN A 319 -2.94 11.28 -12.76
CA ASN A 319 -3.11 10.68 -14.09
C ASN A 319 -4.55 10.67 -14.60
N ALA A 320 -5.47 11.36 -13.94
CA ALA A 320 -6.90 11.40 -14.29
C ALA A 320 -7.53 10.01 -14.47
N VAL A 321 -7.21 9.07 -13.57
CA VAL A 321 -7.74 7.71 -13.53
C VAL A 321 -9.06 7.69 -12.78
N THR A 322 -10.05 6.91 -13.23
CA THR A 322 -11.32 6.74 -12.53
C THR A 322 -11.18 5.72 -11.39
N VAL A 323 -11.57 6.08 -10.18
CA VAL A 323 -11.59 5.19 -9.02
C VAL A 323 -13.00 4.67 -8.77
N TYR A 324 -13.14 3.36 -8.64
CA TYR A 324 -14.36 2.65 -8.26
C TYR A 324 -14.20 2.10 -6.85
N PHE A 325 -15.11 2.42 -5.95
CA PHE A 325 -15.06 1.90 -4.58
C PHE A 325 -15.69 0.53 -4.47
N ALA A 326 -14.93 -0.44 -3.96
CA ALA A 326 -15.47 -1.76 -3.64
C ALA A 326 -16.43 -1.68 -2.44
N GLN A 327 -17.21 -2.75 -2.24
CA GLN A 327 -18.07 -2.87 -1.07
C GLN A 327 -17.24 -3.18 0.19
N PRO A 328 -17.72 -2.82 1.39
CA PRO A 328 -16.98 -3.03 2.66
C PRO A 328 -16.61 -4.48 2.96
N ASP A 329 -17.28 -5.44 2.35
CA ASP A 329 -17.02 -6.87 2.46
C ASP A 329 -16.08 -7.41 1.35
N ALA A 330 -15.43 -6.53 0.58
CA ALA A 330 -14.54 -6.93 -0.53
C ALA A 330 -13.49 -7.98 -0.11
N LEU A 331 -12.82 -7.78 1.02
CA LEU A 331 -11.83 -8.72 1.53
C LEU A 331 -12.45 -9.99 2.17
N LYS A 332 -13.77 -10.00 2.37
CA LYS A 332 -14.56 -11.14 2.87
C LYS A 332 -15.18 -11.98 1.75
N GLY A 333 -15.07 -11.55 0.47
CA GLY A 333 -15.51 -12.36 -0.67
C GLY A 333 -16.10 -11.63 -1.87
N SER A 334 -16.64 -10.41 -1.74
CA SER A 334 -17.32 -9.71 -2.84
C SER A 334 -16.38 -8.99 -3.83
N LEU A 335 -15.06 -9.02 -3.60
CA LEU A 335 -14.12 -8.32 -4.48
C LEU A 335 -14.22 -8.76 -5.95
N VAL A 336 -14.31 -10.07 -6.20
CA VAL A 336 -14.35 -10.60 -7.58
C VAL A 336 -15.61 -10.13 -8.32
N GLU A 337 -16.73 -9.96 -7.65
CA GLU A 337 -17.96 -9.41 -8.22
C GLU A 337 -17.77 -7.96 -8.64
N THR A 338 -17.16 -7.15 -7.76
CA THR A 338 -16.79 -5.78 -8.08
C THR A 338 -15.82 -5.72 -9.26
N LEU A 339 -14.80 -6.59 -9.30
CA LEU A 339 -13.85 -6.66 -10.40
C LEU A 339 -14.52 -6.99 -11.72
N LYS A 340 -15.48 -7.92 -11.76
CA LYS A 340 -16.26 -8.27 -12.97
C LYS A 340 -17.10 -7.13 -13.49
N GLU A 341 -17.68 -6.33 -12.62
CA GLU A 341 -18.47 -5.17 -13.01
C GLU A 341 -17.61 -4.02 -13.53
N VAL A 342 -16.51 -3.73 -12.83
CA VAL A 342 -15.63 -2.60 -13.14
C VAL A 342 -14.66 -2.93 -14.25
N ARG A 343 -14.11 -4.14 -14.28
CA ARG A 343 -13.06 -4.60 -15.19
C ARG A 343 -11.87 -3.62 -15.17
N PRO A 344 -11.16 -3.49 -14.05
CA PRO A 344 -10.10 -2.49 -13.88
C PRO A 344 -8.97 -2.69 -14.91
N THR A 345 -8.30 -1.59 -15.28
CA THR A 345 -7.18 -1.61 -16.21
C THR A 345 -5.83 -1.76 -15.49
N ARG A 346 -5.83 -1.45 -14.20
CA ARG A 346 -4.69 -1.60 -13.28
C ARG A 346 -5.20 -2.25 -11.99
N PHE A 347 -4.42 -3.17 -11.43
CA PHE A 347 -4.82 -3.86 -10.21
C PHE A 347 -3.65 -4.04 -9.25
N LEU A 348 -3.79 -3.45 -8.07
CA LEU A 348 -2.89 -3.63 -6.94
C LEU A 348 -3.54 -4.58 -5.94
N GLY A 349 -2.89 -5.70 -5.64
CA GLY A 349 -3.31 -6.62 -4.58
C GLY A 349 -2.19 -6.89 -3.61
N VAL A 350 -2.53 -7.07 -2.33
CA VAL A 350 -1.58 -7.59 -1.34
C VAL A 350 -1.47 -9.12 -1.50
N PRO A 351 -0.39 -9.78 -1.02
CA PRO A 351 -0.18 -11.22 -1.17
C PRO A 351 -1.42 -12.06 -0.86
N ARG A 352 -2.11 -11.79 0.24
CA ARG A 352 -3.30 -12.55 0.64
C ARG A 352 -4.45 -12.51 -0.36
N VAL A 353 -4.58 -11.44 -1.13
CA VAL A 353 -5.57 -11.34 -2.21
C VAL A 353 -5.21 -12.29 -3.35
N TRP A 354 -3.94 -12.30 -3.76
CA TRP A 354 -3.42 -13.19 -4.79
C TRP A 354 -3.47 -14.66 -4.36
N GLU A 355 -3.12 -14.96 -3.11
CA GLU A 355 -3.23 -16.31 -2.54
C GLU A 355 -4.67 -16.84 -2.58
N LYS A 356 -5.66 -16.04 -2.17
CA LYS A 356 -7.07 -16.42 -2.25
C LYS A 356 -7.54 -16.65 -3.68
N MET A 357 -7.09 -15.82 -4.64
CA MET A 357 -7.37 -16.04 -6.06
C MET A 357 -6.72 -17.33 -6.56
N TYR A 358 -5.46 -17.59 -6.18
CA TYR A 358 -4.76 -18.84 -6.48
C TYR A 358 -5.52 -20.06 -5.96
N GLU A 359 -5.88 -20.05 -4.67
CA GLU A 359 -6.64 -21.16 -4.03
C GLU A 359 -7.95 -21.44 -4.77
N LYS A 360 -8.70 -20.39 -5.12
CA LYS A 360 -9.97 -20.52 -5.84
C LYS A 360 -9.79 -21.09 -7.26
N ILE A 361 -8.78 -20.64 -8.00
CA ILE A 361 -8.48 -21.16 -9.34
C ILE A 361 -8.07 -22.63 -9.26
N MET A 362 -7.24 -22.99 -8.26
CA MET A 362 -6.81 -24.38 -8.04
C MET A 362 -8.00 -25.30 -7.70
N ALA A 363 -8.91 -24.85 -6.83
CA ALA A 363 -10.11 -25.60 -6.48
C ALA A 363 -11.03 -25.87 -7.68
N VAL A 364 -11.25 -24.86 -8.53
CA VAL A 364 -12.02 -25.00 -9.79
C VAL A 364 -11.32 -25.96 -10.75
N GLY A 365 -9.99 -25.86 -10.86
CA GLY A 365 -9.18 -26.76 -11.68
C GLY A 365 -9.26 -28.22 -11.21
N ALA A 366 -9.21 -28.45 -9.90
CA ALA A 366 -9.30 -29.78 -9.31
C ALA A 366 -10.65 -30.46 -9.56
N SER A 367 -11.75 -29.71 -9.59
CA SER A 367 -13.10 -30.21 -9.87
C SER A 367 -13.41 -30.39 -11.37
N SER A 368 -12.51 -29.97 -12.26
CA SER A 368 -12.71 -30.05 -13.71
C SER A 368 -12.49 -31.47 -14.25
N GLY A 369 -13.17 -31.82 -15.35
CA GLY A 369 -13.00 -33.12 -16.00
C GLY A 369 -11.62 -33.30 -16.66
N PRO A 370 -11.22 -34.57 -16.97
CA PRO A 370 -9.87 -34.89 -17.44
C PRO A 370 -9.41 -34.09 -18.66
N LEU A 371 -10.27 -33.91 -19.65
CA LEU A 371 -9.95 -33.18 -20.88
C LEU A 371 -9.66 -31.70 -20.59
N LYS A 372 -10.49 -31.07 -19.74
CA LYS A 372 -10.27 -29.66 -19.34
C LYS A 372 -8.95 -29.50 -18.57
N LYS A 373 -8.60 -30.49 -17.72
CA LYS A 373 -7.30 -30.48 -17.01
C LYS A 373 -6.12 -30.54 -17.97
N GLN A 374 -6.17 -31.41 -18.98
CA GLN A 374 -5.08 -31.52 -19.97
C GLN A 374 -4.93 -30.23 -20.78
N ILE A 375 -6.05 -29.63 -21.23
CA ILE A 375 -6.03 -28.34 -21.96
C ILE A 375 -5.46 -27.24 -21.07
N ALA A 376 -5.84 -27.20 -19.79
CA ALA A 376 -5.34 -26.20 -18.84
C ALA A 376 -3.82 -26.37 -18.58
N LEU A 377 -3.34 -27.60 -18.44
CA LEU A 377 -1.90 -27.88 -18.27
C LEU A 377 -1.11 -27.47 -19.49
N TRP A 378 -1.57 -27.82 -20.71
CA TRP A 378 -0.97 -27.39 -21.96
C TRP A 378 -0.93 -25.87 -22.08
N ALA A 379 -2.05 -25.18 -21.78
CA ALA A 379 -2.11 -23.73 -21.84
C ALA A 379 -1.14 -23.08 -20.86
N LYS A 380 -1.09 -23.54 -19.62
CA LYS A 380 -0.14 -23.06 -18.60
C LYS A 380 1.32 -23.20 -19.06
N GLU A 381 1.67 -24.34 -19.68
CA GLU A 381 2.99 -24.55 -20.23
C GLU A 381 3.32 -23.50 -21.31
N LYS A 382 2.39 -23.26 -22.26
CA LYS A 382 2.58 -22.27 -23.33
C LYS A 382 2.65 -20.84 -22.81
N GLY A 383 1.82 -20.50 -21.79
CA GLY A 383 1.89 -19.21 -21.10
C GLY A 383 3.23 -18.99 -20.41
N LEU A 384 3.68 -19.96 -19.62
CA LEU A 384 4.96 -19.87 -18.90
C LEU A 384 6.14 -19.76 -19.87
N GLN A 385 6.20 -20.60 -20.91
CA GLN A 385 7.25 -20.54 -21.94
C GLN A 385 7.30 -19.15 -22.62
N TYR A 386 6.15 -18.59 -22.96
CA TYR A 386 6.06 -17.26 -23.56
C TYR A 386 6.62 -16.17 -22.64
N HIS A 387 6.14 -16.13 -21.39
CA HIS A 387 6.55 -15.07 -20.46
C HIS A 387 8.02 -15.19 -20.04
N LEU A 388 8.54 -16.38 -19.79
CA LEU A 388 9.97 -16.59 -19.52
C LEU A 388 10.85 -16.16 -20.71
N SER A 389 10.41 -16.43 -21.96
CA SER A 389 11.11 -15.93 -23.13
C SER A 389 11.13 -14.40 -23.17
N ARG A 390 10.00 -13.75 -22.87
CA ARG A 390 9.90 -12.27 -22.83
C ARG A 390 10.78 -11.65 -21.76
N ILE A 391 10.83 -12.25 -20.56
CA ILE A 391 11.72 -11.82 -19.46
C ILE A 391 13.19 -11.92 -19.87
N ASN A 392 13.54 -12.95 -20.66
CA ASN A 392 14.88 -13.14 -21.19
C ASN A 392 15.19 -12.32 -22.47
N GLY A 393 14.33 -11.37 -22.83
CA GLY A 393 14.54 -10.44 -23.94
C GLY A 393 14.17 -10.96 -25.33
N TYR A 394 13.55 -12.15 -25.44
CA TYR A 394 13.09 -12.65 -26.74
C TYR A 394 11.72 -12.05 -27.11
N GLU A 395 11.64 -11.43 -28.28
CA GLU A 395 10.40 -10.90 -28.83
C GLU A 395 9.74 -11.91 -29.75
N GLY A 396 8.43 -12.02 -29.61
CA GLY A 396 7.62 -12.90 -30.43
C GLY A 396 6.63 -13.72 -29.61
N SER A 397 5.60 -14.22 -30.31
CA SER A 397 4.60 -15.10 -29.69
C SER A 397 4.40 -16.33 -30.54
N SER A 398 4.44 -17.52 -29.93
CA SER A 398 4.13 -18.78 -30.62
C SER A 398 2.65 -18.90 -30.93
N VAL A 399 2.30 -19.66 -31.98
CA VAL A 399 0.90 -20.00 -32.30
C VAL A 399 0.22 -20.67 -31.12
N GLY A 400 0.96 -21.54 -30.40
CA GLY A 400 0.45 -22.22 -29.20
C GLY A 400 0.05 -21.25 -28.10
N TYR A 401 0.84 -20.21 -27.84
CA TYR A 401 0.46 -19.17 -26.87
C TYR A 401 -0.78 -18.39 -27.28
N LYS A 402 -0.87 -17.97 -28.57
CA LYS A 402 -2.05 -17.24 -29.08
C LYS A 402 -3.33 -18.08 -28.92
N LEU A 403 -3.24 -19.39 -29.19
CA LEU A 403 -4.33 -20.31 -29.01
C LEU A 403 -4.70 -20.51 -27.54
N ALA A 404 -3.71 -20.68 -26.66
CA ALA A 404 -3.91 -20.78 -25.21
C ALA A 404 -4.57 -19.50 -24.65
N LYS A 405 -4.13 -18.33 -25.14
CA LYS A 405 -4.71 -17.04 -24.75
C LYS A 405 -6.20 -16.95 -25.11
N SER A 406 -6.56 -17.31 -26.33
CA SER A 406 -7.96 -17.26 -26.79
C SER A 406 -8.86 -18.28 -26.10
N LEU A 407 -8.40 -19.53 -25.92
CA LEU A 407 -9.22 -20.64 -25.44
C LEU A 407 -9.32 -20.71 -23.91
N VAL A 408 -8.24 -20.31 -23.21
CA VAL A 408 -8.10 -20.53 -21.76
C VAL A 408 -7.92 -19.22 -21.01
N PHE A 409 -6.87 -18.43 -21.31
CA PHE A 409 -6.51 -17.27 -20.46
C PHE A 409 -7.57 -16.18 -20.48
N SER A 410 -8.16 -15.84 -21.65
CA SER A 410 -9.22 -14.83 -21.73
C SER A 410 -10.40 -15.19 -20.83
N LYS A 411 -10.79 -16.48 -20.78
CA LYS A 411 -11.90 -16.93 -19.92
C LYS A 411 -11.57 -16.86 -18.42
N ILE A 412 -10.31 -17.15 -18.06
CA ILE A 412 -9.84 -17.01 -16.66
C ILE A 412 -9.86 -15.53 -16.28
N HIS A 413 -9.31 -14.66 -17.11
CA HIS A 413 -9.31 -13.21 -16.87
C HIS A 413 -10.71 -12.65 -16.73
N GLU A 414 -11.64 -13.02 -17.62
CA GLU A 414 -13.06 -12.65 -17.52
C GLU A 414 -13.70 -13.15 -16.22
N SER A 415 -13.39 -14.39 -15.83
CA SER A 415 -13.93 -14.97 -14.59
C SER A 415 -13.46 -14.28 -13.32
N LEU A 416 -12.29 -13.62 -13.38
CA LEU A 416 -11.73 -12.80 -12.32
C LEU A 416 -12.11 -11.32 -12.44
N GLY A 417 -12.67 -10.89 -13.59
CA GLY A 417 -12.91 -9.48 -13.89
C GLY A 417 -11.65 -8.69 -14.23
N LEU A 418 -10.57 -9.36 -14.62
CA LEU A 418 -9.26 -8.80 -14.93
C LEU A 418 -8.90 -8.77 -16.42
N ASP A 419 -9.87 -9.00 -17.30
CA ASP A 419 -9.68 -9.10 -18.75
C ASP A 419 -9.30 -7.77 -19.44
N LYS A 420 -9.46 -6.64 -18.76
CA LYS A 420 -8.97 -5.32 -19.21
C LYS A 420 -7.73 -4.87 -18.47
N CYS A 421 -7.28 -5.66 -17.50
CA CYS A 421 -6.11 -5.31 -16.70
C CYS A 421 -4.82 -5.54 -17.50
N SER A 422 -3.96 -4.54 -17.54
CA SER A 422 -2.66 -4.58 -18.21
C SER A 422 -1.48 -4.53 -17.24
N THR A 423 -1.72 -4.20 -15.98
CA THR A 423 -0.68 -4.16 -14.94
C THR A 423 -1.23 -4.79 -13.66
N PHE A 424 -0.56 -5.82 -13.20
CA PHE A 424 -0.90 -6.58 -12.00
C PHE A 424 0.23 -6.43 -11.00
N VAL A 425 -0.04 -5.78 -9.87
CA VAL A 425 0.99 -5.47 -8.87
C VAL A 425 0.73 -6.22 -7.58
N THR A 426 1.78 -6.75 -6.98
CA THR A 426 1.80 -7.21 -5.59
C THR A 426 2.72 -6.35 -4.76
N ALA A 427 2.30 -5.96 -3.54
CA ALA A 427 3.06 -5.07 -2.68
C ALA A 427 2.79 -5.31 -1.18
N ALA A 428 3.49 -4.58 -0.33
CA ALA A 428 3.38 -4.54 1.12
C ALA A 428 3.94 -5.74 1.89
N ALA A 429 4.02 -6.92 1.29
CA ALA A 429 4.67 -8.11 1.85
C ALA A 429 5.15 -9.02 0.70
N PRO A 430 6.12 -9.91 0.95
CA PRO A 430 6.57 -10.85 -0.08
C PRO A 430 5.47 -11.83 -0.49
N LEU A 431 5.38 -12.13 -1.79
CA LEU A 431 4.54 -13.19 -2.35
C LEU A 431 5.44 -14.33 -2.85
N SER A 432 5.05 -15.58 -2.56
CA SER A 432 5.80 -16.76 -2.97
C SER A 432 6.11 -16.74 -4.50
N PRO A 433 7.36 -17.01 -4.91
CA PRO A 433 7.73 -17.13 -6.33
C PRO A 433 6.89 -18.18 -7.07
N ASP A 434 6.48 -19.25 -6.43
CA ASP A 434 5.64 -20.29 -7.04
C ASP A 434 4.24 -19.76 -7.37
N ILE A 435 3.64 -18.96 -6.51
CA ILE A 435 2.35 -18.29 -6.78
C ILE A 435 2.54 -17.29 -7.93
N LYS A 436 3.61 -16.49 -7.94
CA LYS A 436 3.90 -15.59 -9.06
C LYS A 436 4.08 -16.35 -10.37
N LYS A 437 4.83 -17.46 -10.35
CA LYS A 437 5.01 -18.35 -11.50
C LYS A 437 3.71 -18.99 -11.98
N PHE A 438 2.82 -19.35 -11.03
CA PHE A 438 1.49 -19.85 -11.38
C PHE A 438 0.67 -18.79 -12.14
N PHE A 439 0.58 -17.56 -11.63
CA PHE A 439 -0.13 -16.49 -12.31
C PHE A 439 0.53 -16.13 -13.66
N LEU A 440 1.85 -16.12 -13.72
CA LEU A 440 2.59 -15.93 -14.96
C LEU A 440 2.19 -16.98 -16.02
N SER A 441 1.99 -18.24 -15.61
CA SER A 441 1.52 -19.32 -16.50
C SER A 441 0.10 -19.11 -17.02
N LEU A 442 -0.69 -18.22 -16.39
CA LEU A 442 -2.07 -17.86 -16.76
C LEU A 442 -2.17 -16.52 -17.49
N ASP A 443 -1.06 -15.99 -18.01
CA ASP A 443 -1.00 -14.68 -18.69
C ASP A 443 -1.28 -13.50 -17.71
N ILE A 444 -0.98 -13.67 -16.42
CA ILE A 444 -1.10 -12.65 -15.36
C ILE A 444 0.31 -12.41 -14.77
N PRO A 445 1.14 -11.57 -15.40
CA PRO A 445 2.48 -11.26 -14.88
C PRO A 445 2.38 -10.36 -13.65
N LEU A 446 2.52 -10.95 -12.46
CA LEU A 446 2.54 -10.21 -11.20
C LEU A 446 3.92 -9.56 -11.02
N VAL A 447 3.94 -8.23 -11.04
CA VAL A 447 5.14 -7.44 -10.76
C VAL A 447 5.14 -6.95 -9.31
N ASP A 448 6.32 -6.76 -8.76
CA ASP A 448 6.50 -6.39 -7.37
C ASP A 448 6.70 -4.88 -7.22
N ALA A 449 6.19 -4.34 -6.10
CA ALA A 449 6.53 -3.03 -5.59
C ALA A 449 6.95 -3.17 -4.12
N PHE A 450 8.02 -2.47 -3.73
CA PHE A 450 8.48 -2.38 -2.35
C PHE A 450 8.55 -0.94 -1.92
N GLY A 451 8.19 -0.71 -0.66
CA GLY A 451 8.28 0.57 -0.01
C GLY A 451 7.75 0.52 1.41
N MET A 452 7.68 1.67 2.04
CA MET A 452 7.26 1.82 3.43
C MET A 452 6.63 3.19 3.64
N SER A 453 5.96 3.38 4.77
CA SER A 453 5.31 4.67 5.08
C SER A 453 6.32 5.81 5.14
N GLU A 454 7.51 5.55 5.64
CA GLU A 454 8.61 6.49 5.73
C GLU A 454 9.26 6.83 4.37
N ALA A 455 8.88 6.10 3.31
CA ALA A 455 9.23 6.39 1.92
C ALA A 455 7.99 6.78 1.09
N ALA A 456 6.98 7.39 1.69
CA ALA A 456 5.74 7.88 1.09
C ALA A 456 4.98 6.84 0.24
N GLY A 457 5.42 5.61 0.16
CA GLY A 457 4.83 4.52 -0.60
C GLY A 457 5.86 3.68 -1.31
N ALA A 458 6.14 3.93 -2.57
CA ALA A 458 6.98 3.09 -3.39
C ALA A 458 8.43 3.57 -3.47
N HIS A 459 9.37 2.68 -3.23
CA HIS A 459 10.79 2.87 -3.54
C HIS A 459 11.19 2.06 -4.79
N THR A 460 10.50 0.94 -5.01
CA THR A 460 10.67 0.13 -6.21
C THR A 460 9.32 -0.19 -6.84
N LEU A 461 9.31 -0.35 -8.16
CA LEU A 461 8.18 -0.86 -8.93
C LEU A 461 8.71 -1.50 -10.21
N SER A 462 8.49 -2.79 -10.39
CA SER A 462 8.77 -3.46 -11.66
C SER A 462 7.68 -3.22 -12.70
N ILE A 463 8.07 -3.35 -13.95
CA ILE A 463 7.15 -3.39 -15.08
C ILE A 463 7.48 -4.58 -15.97
N TYR A 464 6.44 -5.29 -16.40
CA TYR A 464 6.59 -6.36 -17.39
C TYR A 464 7.07 -5.81 -18.75
N PRO A 465 8.06 -6.45 -19.41
CA PRO A 465 8.68 -7.73 -19.05
C PRO A 465 9.94 -7.62 -18.18
N LYS A 466 10.36 -6.42 -17.75
CA LYS A 466 11.58 -6.20 -16.95
C LYS A 466 11.29 -6.43 -15.47
N PHE A 467 11.30 -7.68 -15.03
CA PHE A 467 11.14 -8.08 -13.63
C PHE A 467 11.73 -9.47 -13.37
N SER A 468 11.89 -9.85 -12.10
CA SER A 468 12.22 -11.20 -11.66
C SER A 468 11.17 -11.71 -10.68
N LEU A 469 10.93 -13.02 -10.68
CA LEU A 469 9.98 -13.64 -9.75
C LEU A 469 10.40 -13.51 -8.28
N ASP A 470 11.71 -13.33 -8.03
CA ASP A 470 12.27 -13.25 -6.67
C ASP A 470 12.61 -11.82 -6.25
N SER A 471 12.52 -10.82 -7.17
CA SER A 471 12.84 -9.43 -6.86
C SER A 471 11.67 -8.74 -6.14
N ALA A 472 12.02 -7.68 -5.41
CA ALA A 472 11.06 -6.75 -4.82
C ALA A 472 10.79 -5.52 -5.72
N GLY A 473 11.20 -5.59 -6.99
CA GLY A 473 10.97 -4.56 -8.00
C GLY A 473 12.24 -3.82 -8.42
N GLU A 474 12.10 -3.03 -9.47
CA GLU A 474 13.16 -2.13 -9.97
C GLU A 474 13.08 -0.80 -9.21
N ILE A 475 14.26 -0.28 -8.81
CA ILE A 475 14.37 1.01 -8.11
C ILE A 475 13.80 2.11 -9.00
N LEU A 476 12.93 2.94 -8.41
CA LEU A 476 12.30 4.07 -9.12
C LEU A 476 13.36 5.11 -9.52
N GLU A 477 13.25 5.61 -10.73
CA GLU A 477 14.11 6.68 -11.22
C GLU A 477 13.94 7.94 -10.36
N GLY A 478 15.05 8.60 -10.07
CA GLY A 478 15.06 9.79 -9.20
C GLY A 478 15.15 9.48 -7.71
N THR A 479 15.24 8.20 -7.33
CA THR A 479 15.58 7.75 -5.98
C THR A 479 17.01 7.19 -5.93
N GLU A 480 17.58 7.19 -4.74
CA GLU A 480 18.91 6.65 -4.49
C GLU A 480 18.85 5.49 -3.49
N THR A 481 19.64 4.45 -3.72
CA THR A 481 19.76 3.29 -2.84
C THR A 481 21.22 3.03 -2.50
N LYS A 482 21.52 2.75 -1.24
CA LYS A 482 22.80 2.18 -0.81
C LYS A 482 22.57 1.06 0.20
N PHE A 483 23.62 0.29 0.50
CA PHE A 483 23.54 -0.85 1.41
C PHE A 483 24.47 -0.64 2.60
N GLY A 484 23.87 -0.36 3.78
CA GLY A 484 24.58 -0.13 5.04
C GLY A 484 25.27 -1.40 5.52
N GLY A 485 26.53 -1.27 6.00
CA GLY A 485 27.32 -2.40 6.48
C GLY A 485 27.81 -3.36 5.39
N SER A 486 27.56 -3.09 4.10
CA SER A 486 28.03 -3.91 2.99
C SER A 486 29.45 -3.54 2.57
N MET A 487 30.25 -4.56 2.22
CA MET A 487 31.58 -4.40 1.59
C MET A 487 31.48 -4.15 0.07
N SER A 488 30.29 -4.26 -0.51
CA SER A 488 30.01 -4.07 -1.93
C SER A 488 28.97 -2.95 -2.13
N PRO A 489 29.12 -2.08 -3.12
CA PRO A 489 28.12 -1.03 -3.43
C PRO A 489 26.71 -1.57 -3.69
N ASN A 490 26.60 -2.83 -4.14
CA ASN A 490 25.33 -3.48 -4.50
C ASN A 490 24.75 -4.40 -3.40
N GLY A 491 25.35 -4.44 -2.21
CA GLY A 491 24.93 -5.27 -1.07
C GLY A 491 25.70 -6.60 -0.99
N PRO A 492 25.30 -7.55 -0.11
CA PRO A 492 24.15 -7.43 0.81
C PRO A 492 24.41 -6.49 1.98
N GLY A 493 23.37 -5.79 2.40
CA GLY A 493 23.43 -4.88 3.55
C GLY A 493 22.06 -4.30 3.85
N GLU A 494 21.96 -3.44 4.87
CA GLU A 494 20.72 -2.71 5.14
C GLU A 494 20.37 -1.80 3.96
N ILE A 495 19.15 -1.94 3.44
CA ILE A 495 18.65 -1.09 2.37
C ILE A 495 18.43 0.31 2.94
N MET A 496 19.17 1.27 2.41
CA MET A 496 19.08 2.67 2.77
C MET A 496 18.59 3.47 1.56
N MET A 497 17.62 4.33 1.77
CA MET A 497 16.91 5.05 0.70
C MET A 497 17.09 6.56 0.84
N ARG A 498 17.23 7.28 -0.28
CA ARG A 498 17.27 8.73 -0.32
C ARG A 498 16.53 9.25 -1.55
N GLY A 499 15.79 10.35 -1.40
CA GLY A 499 15.02 10.98 -2.47
C GLY A 499 13.87 11.83 -1.96
N ARG A 500 13.11 12.40 -2.88
CA ARG A 500 11.95 13.27 -2.57
C ARG A 500 10.81 12.52 -1.89
N HIS A 501 10.74 11.20 -2.01
CA HIS A 501 9.76 10.32 -1.36
C HIS A 501 10.06 10.06 0.13
N VAL A 502 11.26 10.39 0.63
CA VAL A 502 11.62 10.15 2.04
C VAL A 502 10.88 11.13 2.94
N PHE A 503 10.23 10.63 3.97
CA PHE A 503 9.36 11.35 4.90
C PHE A 503 10.08 12.49 5.65
N MET A 504 9.28 13.36 6.28
CA MET A 504 9.81 14.47 7.06
C MET A 504 10.35 14.01 8.43
N GLY A 505 9.76 13.00 9.03
CA GLY A 505 10.07 12.48 10.36
C GLY A 505 8.82 11.95 11.06
N TYR A 506 8.98 11.54 12.33
CA TYR A 506 7.85 11.13 13.17
C TYR A 506 7.35 12.30 14.00
N LEU A 507 6.05 12.55 13.94
CA LEU A 507 5.40 13.65 14.65
C LEU A 507 5.68 13.60 16.15
N ASN A 508 6.22 14.69 16.70
CA ASN A 508 6.60 14.85 18.11
C ASN A 508 7.61 13.81 18.64
N ASP A 509 8.37 13.13 17.75
CA ASP A 509 9.33 12.10 18.13
C ASP A 509 10.69 12.33 17.42
N ALA A 510 11.43 13.31 17.91
CA ALA A 510 12.73 13.69 17.35
C ALA A 510 13.79 12.58 17.50
N GLU A 511 13.74 11.80 18.59
CA GLU A 511 14.69 10.71 18.84
C GLU A 511 14.51 9.59 17.80
N LYS A 512 13.26 9.13 17.57
CA LYS A 512 13.00 8.11 16.56
C LYS A 512 13.23 8.63 15.15
N THR A 513 13.00 9.93 14.91
CA THR A 513 13.31 10.57 13.62
C THR A 513 14.80 10.49 13.33
N LYS A 514 15.63 10.88 14.29
CA LYS A 514 17.09 10.79 14.20
C LYS A 514 17.60 9.34 14.07
N GLY A 515 16.92 8.39 14.70
CA GLY A 515 17.26 6.97 14.59
C GLY A 515 16.80 6.31 13.27
N ALA A 516 15.94 6.98 12.48
CA ALA A 516 15.43 6.48 11.21
C ALA A 516 16.15 7.08 9.99
N ILE A 517 16.73 8.27 10.11
CA ILE A 517 17.44 8.97 9.03
C ILE A 517 18.83 9.34 9.54
N ASP A 518 19.87 8.93 8.81
CA ASP A 518 21.25 9.26 9.16
C ASP A 518 21.60 10.74 8.87
N ASP A 519 22.77 11.19 9.31
CA ASP A 519 23.23 12.57 9.16
C ASP A 519 23.37 13.01 7.68
N ASP A 520 23.55 12.06 6.75
CA ASP A 520 23.61 12.31 5.31
C ASP A 520 22.22 12.28 4.65
N GLY A 521 21.15 12.07 5.41
CA GLY A 521 19.76 12.08 4.96
C GLY A 521 19.29 10.76 4.34
N TRP A 522 19.95 9.64 4.64
CA TRP A 522 19.52 8.31 4.24
C TRP A 522 18.54 7.71 5.24
N LEU A 523 17.39 7.29 4.73
CA LEU A 523 16.40 6.52 5.48
C LEU A 523 16.89 5.08 5.66
N LEU A 524 17.00 4.63 6.91
CA LEU A 524 17.30 3.26 7.28
C LEU A 524 16.00 2.44 7.28
N SER A 525 15.88 1.50 6.34
CA SER A 525 14.64 0.73 6.18
C SER A 525 14.45 -0.36 7.24
N GLY A 526 15.55 -0.83 7.83
CA GLY A 526 15.56 -2.03 8.66
C GLY A 526 15.40 -3.32 7.86
N ASP A 527 15.31 -3.25 6.54
CA ASP A 527 15.28 -4.40 5.64
C ASP A 527 16.70 -4.65 5.07
N VAL A 528 17.09 -5.91 4.93
CA VAL A 528 18.38 -6.32 4.36
C VAL A 528 18.16 -6.78 2.92
N GLY A 529 19.04 -6.34 2.02
CA GLY A 529 18.90 -6.71 0.62
C GLY A 529 20.14 -6.44 -0.22
N ARG A 530 19.98 -6.62 -1.50
CA ARG A 530 20.99 -6.35 -2.55
C ARG A 530 20.31 -5.93 -3.85
N VAL A 531 21.06 -5.33 -4.74
CA VAL A 531 20.60 -5.02 -6.11
C VAL A 531 21.43 -5.80 -7.13
N ASP A 532 20.80 -6.21 -8.23
CA ASP A 532 21.51 -6.86 -9.34
C ASP A 532 21.92 -5.84 -10.43
N SER A 533 22.56 -6.34 -11.48
CA SER A 533 23.01 -5.55 -12.63
C SER A 533 21.87 -4.93 -13.45
N ASN A 534 20.62 -5.39 -13.26
CA ASN A 534 19.42 -4.88 -13.92
C ASN A 534 18.67 -3.86 -13.06
N ASN A 535 19.26 -3.41 -11.94
CA ASN A 535 18.65 -2.50 -10.97
C ASN A 535 17.42 -3.08 -10.27
N LEU A 536 17.34 -4.43 -10.16
CA LEU A 536 16.29 -5.11 -9.42
C LEU A 536 16.73 -5.32 -7.96
N LEU A 537 15.90 -4.90 -7.03
CA LEU A 537 16.12 -5.03 -5.60
C LEU A 537 15.66 -6.42 -5.12
N TYR A 538 16.49 -7.08 -4.33
CA TYR A 538 16.17 -8.35 -3.65
C TYR A 538 16.24 -8.15 -2.15
N ILE A 539 15.13 -8.45 -1.46
CA ILE A 539 15.05 -8.38 0.00
C ILE A 539 15.33 -9.76 0.57
N THR A 540 16.31 -9.86 1.46
CA THR A 540 16.75 -11.13 2.05
C THR A 540 16.29 -11.30 3.51
N GLY A 541 15.82 -10.23 4.17
CA GLY A 541 15.31 -10.29 5.52
C GLY A 541 15.06 -8.93 6.15
N ARG A 542 14.70 -8.95 7.44
CA ARG A 542 14.57 -7.77 8.29
C ARG A 542 15.54 -7.83 9.44
N ILE A 543 16.28 -6.75 9.69
CA ILE A 543 17.28 -6.69 10.77
C ILE A 543 16.67 -7.09 12.12
N LYS A 544 15.51 -6.53 12.46
CA LYS A 544 14.82 -6.79 13.73
C LYS A 544 14.12 -8.15 13.82
N GLU A 545 13.99 -8.86 12.71
CA GLU A 545 13.33 -10.16 12.63
C GLU A 545 14.34 -11.30 12.40
N LEU A 546 15.62 -10.97 12.16
CA LEU A 546 16.67 -11.98 12.06
C LEU A 546 16.78 -12.75 13.38
N LEU A 547 16.71 -14.07 13.29
CA LEU A 547 16.93 -14.96 14.41
C LEU A 547 18.42 -15.27 14.49
N ILE A 548 19.02 -15.05 15.64
CA ILE A 548 20.41 -15.43 15.90
C ILE A 548 20.39 -16.74 16.68
N THR A 549 20.70 -17.85 16.03
CA THR A 549 20.74 -19.15 16.70
C THR A 549 21.79 -19.21 17.80
N ALA A 550 21.69 -20.16 18.73
CA ALA A 550 22.71 -20.37 19.76
C ALA A 550 24.12 -20.64 19.16
N GLY A 551 24.20 -21.09 17.91
CA GLY A 551 25.44 -21.24 17.16
C GLY A 551 25.96 -19.95 16.49
N GLY A 552 25.25 -18.82 16.65
CA GLY A 552 25.63 -17.52 16.07
C GLY A 552 25.27 -17.36 14.59
N GLU A 553 24.48 -18.26 14.00
CA GLU A 553 24.03 -18.12 12.60
C GLU A 553 22.82 -17.20 12.52
N ASN A 554 22.88 -16.23 11.61
CA ASN A 554 21.77 -15.33 11.27
C ASN A 554 20.80 -16.04 10.32
N VAL A 555 19.53 -16.14 10.72
CA VAL A 555 18.48 -16.79 9.98
C VAL A 555 17.39 -15.79 9.65
N ALA A 556 17.03 -15.66 8.37
CA ALA A 556 15.89 -14.87 7.92
C ALA A 556 14.61 -15.74 7.98
N PRO A 557 13.71 -15.51 8.95
CA PRO A 557 12.59 -16.41 9.19
C PRO A 557 11.60 -16.47 8.03
N VAL A 558 11.33 -15.34 7.38
CA VAL A 558 10.30 -15.21 6.35
C VAL A 558 10.54 -16.16 5.17
N LEU A 559 11.79 -16.37 4.76
CA LEU A 559 12.12 -17.26 3.64
C LEU A 559 11.80 -18.72 3.96
N ILE A 560 12.08 -19.15 5.19
CA ILE A 560 11.81 -20.51 5.65
C ILE A 560 10.30 -20.72 5.84
N GLU A 561 9.61 -19.75 6.43
CA GLU A 561 8.16 -19.77 6.61
C GLU A 561 7.43 -19.88 5.27
N GLN A 562 7.84 -19.12 4.28
CA GLN A 562 7.29 -19.20 2.92
C GLN A 562 7.56 -20.54 2.25
N ALA A 563 8.76 -21.11 2.41
CA ALA A 563 9.07 -22.43 1.89
C ALA A 563 8.17 -23.51 2.52
N ILE A 564 7.89 -23.42 3.82
CA ILE A 564 6.96 -24.33 4.51
C ILE A 564 5.53 -24.16 4.01
N GLN A 565 5.05 -22.92 3.85
CA GLN A 565 3.70 -22.65 3.37
C GLN A 565 3.50 -23.07 1.91
N ALA A 566 4.54 -22.99 1.07
CA ALA A 566 4.51 -23.46 -0.31
C ALA A 566 4.33 -25.00 -0.40
N GLU A 567 4.94 -25.75 0.53
CA GLU A 567 4.81 -27.20 0.62
C GLU A 567 3.54 -27.66 1.33
N LEU A 568 2.92 -26.79 2.14
CA LEU A 568 1.77 -27.10 3.00
C LEU A 568 0.66 -26.05 2.78
N LEU A 569 -0.03 -26.14 1.65
CA LEU A 569 -1.04 -25.15 1.19
C LEU A 569 -2.21 -24.93 2.16
N HIS A 570 -2.45 -25.89 3.07
CA HIS A 570 -3.52 -25.88 4.07
C HIS A 570 -3.09 -25.27 5.42
N VAL A 571 -1.81 -24.95 5.55
CA VAL A 571 -1.28 -24.12 6.63
C VAL A 571 -1.67 -22.65 6.36
N GLY A 572 -2.25 -22.00 7.36
CA GLY A 572 -2.61 -20.58 7.30
C GLY A 572 -1.39 -19.68 7.48
N TYR A 573 -0.70 -19.89 8.58
CA TYR A 573 0.51 -19.16 8.95
C TYR A 573 1.57 -20.09 9.48
N ALA A 574 2.83 -19.73 9.24
CA ALA A 574 4.02 -20.38 9.81
C ALA A 574 4.82 -19.30 10.53
N VAL A 575 5.25 -19.56 11.77
CA VAL A 575 6.08 -18.64 12.56
C VAL A 575 7.31 -19.40 13.06
N LEU A 576 8.47 -19.02 12.53
CA LEU A 576 9.73 -19.64 12.85
C LEU A 576 10.22 -19.17 14.24
N ILE A 577 10.66 -20.14 15.05
CA ILE A 577 11.21 -19.95 16.38
C ILE A 577 12.68 -20.43 16.36
N GLY A 578 13.60 -19.66 16.91
CA GLY A 578 15.01 -20.06 16.88
C GLY A 578 15.98 -19.05 17.47
N ASP A 579 15.51 -17.87 17.88
CA ASP A 579 16.39 -16.86 18.48
C ASP A 579 17.00 -17.39 19.77
N ARG A 580 18.36 -17.43 19.83
CA ARG A 580 19.16 -17.97 20.94
C ARG A 580 18.84 -19.44 21.28
N ARG A 581 18.24 -20.19 20.35
CA ARG A 581 17.89 -21.61 20.56
C ARG A 581 18.85 -22.55 19.85
N LYS A 582 18.94 -23.79 20.34
CA LYS A 582 19.85 -24.83 19.80
C LYS A 582 19.50 -25.26 18.36
N PHE A 583 18.22 -25.14 17.97
CA PHE A 583 17.71 -25.50 16.65
C PHE A 583 16.46 -24.67 16.33
N LEU A 584 16.06 -24.70 15.05
CA LEU A 584 14.83 -24.04 14.61
C LEU A 584 13.61 -24.95 14.83
N SER A 585 12.53 -24.32 15.29
CA SER A 585 11.20 -24.93 15.35
C SER A 585 10.17 -24.00 14.68
N VAL A 586 8.97 -24.48 14.40
CA VAL A 586 7.93 -23.68 13.74
C VAL A 586 6.58 -23.88 14.42
N LEU A 587 5.87 -22.79 14.63
CA LEU A 587 4.46 -22.79 14.98
C LEU A 587 3.65 -22.70 13.69
N LEU A 588 2.64 -23.54 13.54
CA LEU A 588 1.80 -23.63 12.35
C LEU A 588 0.33 -23.44 12.73
N THR A 589 -0.42 -22.69 11.93
CA THR A 589 -1.87 -22.68 11.99
C THR A 589 -2.44 -23.48 10.83
N LEU A 590 -3.61 -24.10 11.01
CA LEU A 590 -4.38 -24.63 9.90
C LEU A 590 -5.50 -23.66 9.53
N LYS A 591 -5.83 -23.58 8.24
CA LYS A 591 -6.90 -22.72 7.74
C LYS A 591 -8.25 -23.14 8.28
N THR A 592 -8.89 -22.24 9.00
CA THR A 592 -10.24 -22.43 9.56
C THR A 592 -11.24 -21.44 8.94
N LYS A 593 -12.53 -21.73 9.12
CA LYS A 593 -13.57 -20.76 8.81
C LYS A 593 -13.44 -19.54 9.71
N VAL A 594 -13.93 -18.42 9.25
CA VAL A 594 -13.99 -17.18 10.05
C VAL A 594 -15.42 -16.71 10.23
N SER A 595 -15.71 -16.11 11.37
CA SER A 595 -16.99 -15.46 11.62
C SER A 595 -17.19 -14.30 10.63
N PRO A 596 -18.30 -14.26 9.89
CA PRO A 596 -18.57 -13.14 8.97
C PRO A 596 -18.72 -11.80 9.71
N GLU A 597 -19.17 -11.83 10.97
CA GLU A 597 -19.43 -10.65 11.78
C GLU A 597 -18.15 -10.07 12.38
N THR A 598 -17.37 -10.90 13.06
CA THR A 598 -16.20 -10.47 13.84
C THR A 598 -14.88 -10.66 13.09
N GLY A 599 -14.80 -11.60 12.16
CA GLY A 599 -13.54 -12.04 11.56
C GLY A 599 -12.71 -12.96 12.48
N GLU A 600 -13.32 -13.47 13.56
CA GLU A 600 -12.71 -14.41 14.48
C GLU A 600 -12.59 -15.79 13.83
N PRO A 601 -11.43 -16.47 13.96
CA PRO A 601 -11.29 -17.86 13.51
C PRO A 601 -12.23 -18.77 14.28
N LEU A 602 -12.93 -19.63 13.54
CA LEU A 602 -13.79 -20.68 14.12
C LEU A 602 -12.99 -21.97 14.25
N ASP A 603 -13.50 -22.90 15.07
CA ASP A 603 -12.86 -24.22 15.24
C ASP A 603 -13.00 -25.12 13.98
N GLU A 604 -13.98 -24.86 13.15
CA GLU A 604 -14.23 -25.62 11.92
C GLU A 604 -13.18 -25.35 10.85
N LEU A 605 -12.60 -26.41 10.28
CA LEU A 605 -11.66 -26.31 9.16
C LEU A 605 -12.32 -25.67 7.93
N GLU A 606 -11.55 -24.84 7.19
CA GLU A 606 -11.95 -24.36 5.87
C GLU A 606 -12.16 -25.54 4.89
N SER A 607 -12.98 -25.36 3.87
CA SER A 607 -13.41 -26.44 2.96
C SER A 607 -12.23 -27.24 2.37
N GLU A 608 -11.19 -26.56 1.91
CA GLU A 608 -10.03 -27.23 1.27
C GLU A 608 -9.12 -27.89 2.32
N ALA A 609 -8.93 -27.28 3.48
CA ALA A 609 -8.21 -27.89 4.60
C ALA A 609 -8.92 -29.16 5.07
N ARG A 610 -10.26 -29.15 5.16
CA ARG A 610 -11.06 -30.32 5.49
C ARG A 610 -10.93 -31.45 4.46
N LYS A 611 -10.95 -31.13 3.16
CA LYS A 611 -10.75 -32.12 2.09
C LYS A 611 -9.34 -32.73 2.17
N TRP A 612 -8.34 -31.91 2.43
CA TRP A 612 -6.97 -32.37 2.60
C TRP A 612 -6.87 -33.36 3.79
N VAL A 613 -7.39 -32.98 4.95
CA VAL A 613 -7.41 -33.82 6.13
C VAL A 613 -8.10 -35.17 5.84
N ALA A 614 -9.25 -35.15 5.16
CA ALA A 614 -9.96 -36.36 4.75
C ALA A 614 -9.13 -37.21 3.76
N SER A 615 -8.38 -36.60 2.84
CA SER A 615 -7.50 -37.30 1.89
C SER A 615 -6.33 -38.01 2.55
N LEU A 616 -5.96 -37.59 3.77
CA LEU A 616 -4.96 -38.27 4.60
C LEU A 616 -5.50 -39.46 5.40
N GLY A 617 -6.82 -39.68 5.33
CA GLY A 617 -7.48 -40.74 6.08
C GLY A 617 -7.97 -40.34 7.48
N SER A 618 -7.91 -39.04 7.82
CA SER A 618 -8.46 -38.52 9.07
C SER A 618 -9.94 -38.12 8.90
N SER A 619 -10.74 -38.35 9.93
CA SER A 619 -12.16 -37.96 10.00
C SER A 619 -12.37 -36.58 10.66
N ALA A 620 -11.29 -35.89 11.08
CA ALA A 620 -11.36 -34.62 11.77
C ALA A 620 -11.97 -33.54 10.87
N THR A 621 -12.89 -32.74 11.42
CA THR A 621 -13.55 -31.62 10.76
C THR A 621 -13.26 -30.30 11.44
N LYS A 622 -12.72 -30.36 12.66
CA LYS A 622 -12.37 -29.26 13.54
C LYS A 622 -10.88 -29.24 13.83
N LEU A 623 -10.35 -28.05 14.03
CA LEU A 623 -8.95 -27.87 14.42
C LEU A 623 -8.66 -28.48 15.79
N SER A 624 -9.57 -28.30 16.76
CA SER A 624 -9.46 -28.87 18.10
C SER A 624 -9.34 -30.41 18.09
N GLU A 625 -10.02 -31.07 17.17
CA GLU A 625 -9.92 -32.56 17.03
C GLU A 625 -8.49 -32.98 16.63
N ILE A 626 -7.86 -32.25 15.71
CA ILE A 626 -6.49 -32.48 15.24
C ILE A 626 -5.47 -32.21 16.34
N VAL A 627 -5.61 -31.07 17.02
CA VAL A 627 -4.64 -30.65 18.05
C VAL A 627 -4.70 -31.54 19.28
N ASN A 628 -5.93 -31.80 19.80
CA ASN A 628 -6.09 -32.58 21.04
C ASN A 628 -5.72 -34.06 20.88
N SER A 629 -6.00 -34.64 19.72
CA SER A 629 -5.64 -36.05 19.46
C SER A 629 -4.22 -36.21 18.94
N LYS A 630 -3.54 -35.13 18.60
CA LYS A 630 -2.28 -35.14 17.84
C LYS A 630 -2.41 -36.02 16.60
N ASP A 631 -3.47 -35.79 15.79
CA ASP A 631 -3.84 -36.62 14.65
C ASP A 631 -2.62 -37.14 13.88
N PRO A 632 -2.34 -38.46 13.90
CA PRO A 632 -1.09 -38.97 13.35
C PRO A 632 -0.96 -38.81 11.84
N ALA A 633 -2.08 -38.81 11.10
CA ALA A 633 -2.09 -38.66 9.65
C ALA A 633 -1.73 -37.24 9.27
N VAL A 634 -2.32 -36.24 9.95
CA VAL A 634 -2.05 -34.82 9.75
C VAL A 634 -0.61 -34.49 10.18
N HIS A 635 -0.17 -34.92 11.34
CA HIS A 635 1.20 -34.74 11.83
C HIS A 635 2.24 -35.27 10.85
N LYS A 636 2.07 -36.49 10.35
CA LYS A 636 2.96 -37.11 9.36
C LYS A 636 3.01 -36.31 8.04
N ALA A 637 1.86 -35.80 7.59
CA ALA A 637 1.79 -34.99 6.37
C ALA A 637 2.52 -33.65 6.52
N ILE A 638 2.38 -33.00 7.68
CA ILE A 638 3.10 -31.77 8.01
C ILE A 638 4.61 -32.03 8.10
N GLU A 639 5.03 -33.07 8.80
CA GLU A 639 6.45 -33.45 8.91
C GLU A 639 7.09 -33.70 7.53
N ALA A 640 6.37 -34.39 6.65
CA ALA A 640 6.80 -34.62 5.28
C ALA A 640 6.93 -33.30 4.49
N GLY A 641 5.99 -32.34 4.67
CA GLY A 641 6.05 -31.00 4.07
C GLY A 641 7.25 -30.20 4.58
N ILE A 642 7.48 -30.17 5.88
CA ILE A 642 8.66 -29.52 6.49
C ILE A 642 9.96 -30.14 5.96
N THR A 643 10.00 -31.47 5.84
CA THR A 643 11.15 -32.20 5.29
C THR A 643 11.44 -31.76 3.83
N ARG A 644 10.40 -31.54 3.03
CA ARG A 644 10.57 -31.01 1.65
C ARG A 644 11.06 -29.57 1.67
N ALA A 645 10.47 -28.69 2.50
CA ALA A 645 10.92 -27.31 2.67
C ALA A 645 12.38 -27.23 3.12
N ASN A 646 12.82 -28.09 4.03
CA ASN A 646 14.20 -28.17 4.51
C ASN A 646 15.23 -28.52 3.43
N LYS A 647 14.82 -29.03 2.27
CA LYS A 647 15.73 -29.26 1.13
C LYS A 647 16.26 -27.95 0.53
N HIS A 648 15.55 -26.86 0.74
CA HIS A 648 15.93 -25.51 0.29
C HIS A 648 16.78 -24.76 1.32
N ALA A 649 17.01 -25.33 2.50
CA ALA A 649 17.84 -24.70 3.53
C ALA A 649 19.29 -24.56 3.09
N ILE A 650 19.86 -23.37 3.29
CA ILE A 650 21.23 -23.04 2.89
C ILE A 650 22.26 -23.73 3.79
N SER A 651 21.90 -23.99 5.05
CA SER A 651 22.74 -24.68 6.04
C SER A 651 21.92 -25.65 6.88
N ASN A 652 22.62 -26.50 7.63
CA ASN A 652 21.95 -27.40 8.57
C ASN A 652 21.29 -26.65 9.74
N ALA A 653 21.84 -25.52 10.15
CA ALA A 653 21.26 -24.70 11.21
C ALA A 653 19.94 -24.03 10.79
N GLN A 654 19.69 -23.90 9.49
CA GLN A 654 18.44 -23.35 8.94
C GLN A 654 17.33 -24.41 8.73
N LYS A 655 17.58 -25.68 9.09
CA LYS A 655 16.58 -26.73 9.01
C LYS A 655 15.66 -26.70 10.24
N VAL A 656 14.36 -26.70 9.99
CA VAL A 656 13.36 -26.81 11.04
C VAL A 656 13.32 -28.26 11.55
N GLN A 657 13.44 -28.44 12.86
CA GLN A 657 13.53 -29.74 13.50
C GLN A 657 12.26 -30.16 14.24
N LYS A 658 11.50 -29.18 14.80
CA LYS A 658 10.25 -29.44 15.51
C LYS A 658 9.16 -28.51 15.04
N PHE A 659 7.91 -28.93 15.19
CA PHE A 659 6.75 -28.10 14.90
C PHE A 659 5.62 -28.33 15.91
N ALA A 660 4.71 -27.37 15.99
CA ALA A 660 3.43 -27.52 16.68
C ALA A 660 2.31 -26.91 15.84
N ILE A 661 1.14 -27.58 15.86
CA ILE A 661 -0.09 -27.04 15.30
C ILE A 661 -0.77 -26.23 16.41
N LEU A 662 -1.06 -24.98 16.17
CA LEU A 662 -1.70 -24.08 17.13
C LEU A 662 -3.21 -24.34 17.22
N PRO A 663 -3.84 -24.06 18.37
CA PRO A 663 -5.26 -24.34 18.61
C PRO A 663 -6.21 -23.37 17.89
N SER A 664 -5.71 -22.32 17.26
CA SER A 664 -6.50 -21.33 16.50
C SER A 664 -5.70 -20.80 15.32
N ASP A 665 -6.38 -20.46 14.24
CA ASP A 665 -5.77 -19.68 13.16
C ASP A 665 -5.56 -18.22 13.60
N PHE A 666 -4.67 -17.48 12.93
CA PHE A 666 -4.38 -16.10 13.28
C PHE A 666 -5.40 -15.13 12.69
N SER A 667 -5.71 -14.09 13.43
CA SER A 667 -6.58 -13.02 12.96
C SER A 667 -6.23 -11.66 13.56
N VAL A 668 -6.81 -10.61 12.98
CA VAL A 668 -6.75 -9.27 13.57
C VAL A 668 -7.56 -9.21 14.87
N TYR A 669 -8.65 -9.98 14.95
CA TYR A 669 -9.53 -10.07 16.12
C TYR A 669 -8.81 -10.68 17.33
N THR A 670 -8.10 -11.78 17.12
CA THR A 670 -7.34 -12.49 18.18
C THR A 670 -5.98 -11.86 18.48
N GLY A 671 -5.57 -10.88 17.67
CA GLY A 671 -4.45 -9.98 17.93
C GLY A 671 -3.11 -10.39 17.33
N GLU A 672 -2.94 -11.60 16.79
CA GLU A 672 -1.69 -12.07 16.17
C GLU A 672 -1.39 -11.35 14.85
N LEU A 673 -2.41 -10.80 14.20
CA LEU A 673 -2.24 -10.04 12.97
C LEU A 673 -2.43 -8.55 13.19
N GLY A 674 -1.69 -7.76 12.46
CA GLY A 674 -1.96 -6.34 12.30
C GLY A 674 -3.11 -6.09 11.30
N PRO A 675 -3.61 -4.83 11.18
CA PRO A 675 -4.67 -4.46 10.24
C PRO A 675 -4.35 -4.78 8.78
N THR A 676 -3.07 -4.87 8.43
CA THR A 676 -2.55 -5.23 7.12
C THR A 676 -2.29 -6.73 6.96
N LEU A 677 -2.80 -7.56 7.89
CA LEU A 677 -2.63 -9.01 7.95
C LEU A 677 -1.16 -9.45 8.14
N LYS A 678 -0.29 -8.55 8.58
CA LYS A 678 1.10 -8.88 8.96
C LYS A 678 1.13 -9.49 10.36
N ILE A 679 1.95 -10.54 10.54
CA ILE A 679 2.14 -11.23 11.82
C ILE A 679 2.81 -10.30 12.83
N LYS A 680 2.24 -10.19 14.02
CA LYS A 680 2.85 -9.55 15.18
C LYS A 680 3.63 -10.60 15.98
N ARG A 681 4.89 -10.84 15.59
CA ARG A 681 5.71 -11.94 16.14
C ARG A 681 5.82 -11.92 17.67
N ASN A 682 5.97 -10.73 18.25
CA ASN A 682 6.02 -10.57 19.71
C ASN A 682 4.73 -11.03 20.41
N VAL A 683 3.55 -10.76 19.81
CA VAL A 683 2.26 -11.23 20.34
C VAL A 683 2.17 -12.74 20.25
N VAL A 684 2.60 -13.32 19.11
CA VAL A 684 2.63 -14.78 18.92
C VAL A 684 3.58 -15.43 19.92
N TYR A 685 4.78 -14.89 20.12
CA TYR A 685 5.76 -15.44 21.07
C TYR A 685 5.25 -15.43 22.52
N GLU A 686 4.63 -14.33 22.95
CA GLU A 686 4.06 -14.25 24.31
C GLU A 686 2.84 -15.18 24.47
N LYS A 687 1.93 -15.17 23.50
CA LYS A 687 0.69 -15.94 23.58
C LYS A 687 0.94 -17.46 23.60
N TYR A 688 1.93 -17.92 22.85
CA TYR A 688 2.24 -19.35 22.70
C TYR A 688 3.55 -19.75 23.37
N LYS A 689 3.98 -18.97 24.37
CA LYS A 689 5.26 -19.18 25.10
C LYS A 689 5.42 -20.59 25.62
N ASP A 690 4.39 -21.18 26.22
CA ASP A 690 4.46 -22.52 26.80
C ASP A 690 4.71 -23.61 25.74
N ILE A 691 4.06 -23.49 24.58
CA ILE A 691 4.28 -24.38 23.43
C ILE A 691 5.70 -24.22 22.87
N ILE A 692 6.21 -22.99 22.84
CA ILE A 692 7.56 -22.71 22.38
C ILE A 692 8.58 -23.33 23.34
N GLU A 693 8.41 -23.16 24.65
CA GLU A 693 9.33 -23.73 25.62
C GLU A 693 9.33 -25.26 25.62
N ASP A 694 8.19 -25.90 25.32
CA ASP A 694 8.10 -27.36 25.20
C ASP A 694 8.97 -27.95 24.09
N PHE A 695 9.26 -27.18 23.01
CA PHE A 695 10.19 -27.62 21.98
C PHE A 695 11.61 -27.88 22.50
N TYR A 696 12.03 -27.12 23.51
CA TYR A 696 13.40 -27.06 23.99
C TYR A 696 13.60 -27.71 25.36
N LYS A 697 12.53 -28.27 25.94
CA LYS A 697 12.66 -29.17 27.12
C LYS A 697 13.38 -30.43 26.68
N GLU A 698 14.34 -30.89 27.49
CA GLU A 698 15.12 -32.10 27.27
C GLU A 698 14.26 -33.38 27.43
#